data_3ab9e4e32ac0ba6f8761a3c019a82645
#
_entry.id   3ab9e4e32ac0ba6f8761a3c019a82645
#
_cell.length_a   1.000
_cell.length_b   1.000
_cell.length_c   1.000
_cell.angle_alpha   90.00
_cell.angle_beta   90.00
_cell.angle_gamma   90.00
#
_symmetry.space_group_name_H-M   'P 1'
#
loop_
_entity.id
_entity.type
_entity.pdbx_description
1 polymer ?
#
loop_
_entity_poly.entity_id
_entity_poly.type
_entity_poly.pdbx_seq_one_letter_code
_entity_poly.pdbx_strand_id
1 'polypeptide(L)'
;MRFLFLLLLLFPCAPVVAQTHEPTAVEKQEDVAGPEVHTLSPVVVRATAIESGESTIGGTELEMMPSATGSITEALKGMSQIQYDYERQSSLTVGEIAPPRISISGAKPYENNFMIDGMSVTNTLNPSGLDDVRSAVNLTVGGGDSTVFYDTSLIESVHVHSSNVPAQYGGFVGGVVDARLRDPATDRWRFSVSGRYTEDSLFDMRDVDEDSRKHNNQPRFTTYRTGLSAEGPINDQISLLLSYSRHRSSIQLTRITSDGTEFKDSQKRTNENYFTRLNLRPHNELNINLDLTYAPYRALRWDYAFRDSEWYIENHSWRFATQVDYSLGAGLLTSKVFLAQHGFSRDSKTNFRYSGPDDQYGGLGDTENRTREAGASLSFVSNDHYGENGYVNYAVGVEYEYKHIDMWNEGIELHSVTAARTRRTIQTYDEISQSKHNSNLGGYGQFEVLWHRLQVWPGLRVDYDRFSGNTDIAPRFKSEYDLFGNSMLRIGVGANRYYGQHLSAYAFRRHRPINTQIFDIQPDGSEIPRDPSVGTTRNYSSDGLSTPYSDEISGGISGLVFGFNYGFSALQRKHKKQLISKTDDGSSYFLTNDGKSEYREISFTIQRDFRLENLGSHRILLSATKSKTNTFNGYYYSDIRSTRTLLGYDYNYDMVFFNGEYMSRADLPAENYNSPWVLALSTSSRFLNDHLRFYTVTRWRGSSKGLVSDNTDETPYGTITGRASSFWISPDGGYSNAYKSGKISGGSTTDITAEFDAIKTDHYHLTLILEVLNIFNGNMQTGLDSSDATGTGAIHGRGFYLGARMTF
;
A
#
# COMPACT_ATOMS: atom_id res chain seq x y z
N MET A 1 24.97 16.43 7.59
CA MET A 1 26.08 15.99 6.71
C MET A 1 27.41 15.73 7.43
N ARG A 2 27.73 16.40 8.53
CA ARG A 2 28.99 16.12 9.28
C ARG A 2 28.94 14.92 10.25
N PHE A 3 27.78 14.43 10.64
CA PHE A 3 27.61 13.27 11.55
C PHE A 3 27.63 11.92 10.83
N LEU A 4 27.32 11.87 9.54
CA LEU A 4 27.30 10.61 8.79
C LEU A 4 28.71 10.14 8.40
N PHE A 5 29.68 11.06 8.26
CA PHE A 5 31.07 10.74 7.95
C PHE A 5 31.84 10.17 9.16
N LEU A 6 31.39 10.45 10.38
CA LEU A 6 32.10 10.00 11.58
C LEU A 6 31.81 8.53 11.92
N LEU A 7 30.66 7.98 11.50
CA LEU A 7 30.34 6.56 11.73
C LEU A 7 31.08 5.61 10.79
N LEU A 8 31.54 6.08 9.64
CA LEU A 8 32.33 5.31 8.67
C LEU A 8 33.81 5.23 9.03
N LEU A 9 34.30 6.10 9.92
CA LEU A 9 35.72 6.20 10.29
C LEU A 9 36.10 5.45 11.59
N LEU A 10 35.15 4.85 12.30
CA LEU A 10 35.39 4.16 13.57
C LEU A 10 35.63 2.64 13.46
N PHE A 11 35.71 2.09 12.24
CA PHE A 11 36.12 0.70 12.08
C PHE A 11 37.59 0.61 11.67
N PRO A 12 38.50 0.11 12.53
CA PRO A 12 39.91 -0.11 12.16
C PRO A 12 39.96 -1.14 11.03
N CYS A 13 40.57 -0.78 9.91
CA CYS A 13 41.00 -1.72 8.90
C CYS A 13 42.06 -2.63 9.49
N ALA A 14 41.67 -3.79 10.03
CA ALA A 14 42.59 -4.87 10.23
C ALA A 14 42.80 -5.58 8.90
N PRO A 15 44.03 -5.85 8.46
CA PRO A 15 44.27 -6.60 7.23
C PRO A 15 43.80 -8.03 7.42
N VAL A 16 42.70 -8.41 6.74
CA VAL A 16 42.32 -9.82 6.62
C VAL A 16 43.33 -10.50 5.70
N VAL A 17 44.21 -11.29 6.27
CA VAL A 17 45.05 -12.23 5.51
C VAL A 17 44.10 -13.24 4.87
N ALA A 18 43.96 -13.15 3.56
CA ALA A 18 43.26 -14.17 2.78
C ALA A 18 44.08 -15.46 2.83
N GLN A 19 43.60 -16.46 3.59
CA GLN A 19 44.05 -17.83 3.41
C GLN A 19 43.43 -18.36 2.10
N THR A 20 44.29 -18.48 1.10
CA THR A 20 44.03 -19.25 -0.11
C THR A 20 43.99 -20.72 0.26
N HIS A 21 42.81 -21.31 0.34
CA HIS A 21 42.72 -22.76 0.29
C HIS A 21 42.86 -23.21 -1.18
N GLU A 22 43.94 -23.86 -1.50
CA GLU A 22 44.09 -24.67 -2.70
C GLU A 22 43.05 -25.81 -2.69
N PRO A 23 42.43 -26.12 -3.82
CA PRO A 23 41.51 -27.25 -3.90
C PRO A 23 42.30 -28.57 -3.80
N THR A 24 42.16 -29.26 -2.69
CA THR A 24 42.63 -30.63 -2.53
C THR A 24 41.90 -31.55 -3.49
N ALA A 25 42.65 -32.38 -4.18
CA ALA A 25 42.21 -33.35 -5.16
C ALA A 25 41.11 -34.28 -4.61
N VAL A 26 40.02 -34.39 -5.39
CA VAL A 26 38.92 -35.30 -5.12
C VAL A 26 39.41 -36.72 -5.37
N GLU A 27 39.51 -37.49 -4.31
CA GLU A 27 39.67 -38.95 -4.34
C GLU A 27 38.33 -39.56 -4.89
N LYS A 28 38.44 -40.34 -5.95
CA LYS A 28 37.32 -41.11 -6.51
C LYS A 28 36.86 -42.14 -5.49
N GLN A 29 35.65 -41.93 -4.97
CA GLN A 29 34.92 -42.97 -4.26
C GLN A 29 33.97 -43.65 -5.25
N GLU A 30 34.05 -44.97 -5.30
CA GLU A 30 33.23 -45.83 -6.17
C GLU A 30 31.76 -45.76 -5.88
N ASP A 31 30.97 -45.82 -6.95
CA ASP A 31 29.53 -45.89 -7.00
C ASP A 31 28.94 -47.00 -6.12
N VAL A 32 28.15 -46.62 -5.14
CA VAL A 32 27.04 -47.38 -4.63
C VAL A 32 25.77 -46.64 -4.97
N ALA A 33 25.08 -47.10 -6.01
CA ALA A 33 23.77 -46.58 -6.43
C ALA A 33 22.69 -46.83 -5.35
N GLY A 34 22.53 -45.84 -4.46
CA GLY A 34 21.32 -45.70 -3.67
C GLY A 34 20.31 -44.80 -4.43
N PRO A 35 18.98 -44.87 -4.17
CA PRO A 35 18.03 -44.06 -4.88
C PRO A 35 18.36 -42.58 -4.66
N GLU A 36 18.54 -41.82 -5.75
CA GLU A 36 18.69 -40.34 -5.70
C GLU A 36 17.46 -39.76 -5.05
N VAL A 37 17.59 -39.31 -3.83
CA VAL A 37 16.58 -38.49 -3.15
C VAL A 37 16.71 -37.10 -3.76
N HIS A 38 15.86 -36.84 -4.78
CA HIS A 38 15.62 -35.47 -5.24
C HIS A 38 14.84 -34.75 -4.15
N THR A 39 15.53 -34.22 -3.15
CA THR A 39 14.96 -33.19 -2.29
C THR A 39 14.65 -32.00 -3.17
N LEU A 40 13.39 -31.50 -3.12
CA LEU A 40 13.04 -30.15 -3.59
C LEU A 40 14.17 -29.25 -3.07
N SER A 41 14.92 -28.64 -3.99
CA SER A 41 15.99 -27.74 -3.60
C SER A 41 15.38 -26.72 -2.65
N PRO A 42 15.87 -26.60 -1.40
CA PRO A 42 15.49 -25.48 -0.58
C PRO A 42 15.71 -24.27 -1.48
N VAL A 43 14.79 -23.28 -1.43
CA VAL A 43 15.04 -21.98 -2.01
C VAL A 43 16.31 -21.50 -1.33
N VAL A 44 17.45 -21.82 -1.94
CA VAL A 44 18.74 -21.33 -1.51
C VAL A 44 18.62 -19.85 -1.79
N VAL A 45 18.32 -19.07 -0.75
CA VAL A 45 18.59 -17.65 -0.75
C VAL A 45 20.12 -17.56 -0.84
N ARG A 46 20.64 -17.78 -2.03
CA ARG A 46 21.98 -17.30 -2.35
C ARG A 46 21.89 -15.81 -2.09
N ALA A 47 22.92 -15.26 -1.46
CA ALA A 47 23.14 -13.82 -1.47
C ALA A 47 23.31 -13.41 -2.94
N THR A 48 22.18 -13.34 -3.66
CA THR A 48 22.13 -12.95 -5.05
C THR A 48 22.45 -11.46 -5.07
N ALA A 49 23.28 -11.06 -6.00
CA ALA A 49 23.50 -9.64 -6.30
C ALA A 49 22.14 -8.94 -6.34
N ILE A 50 22.04 -7.78 -5.72
CA ILE A 50 20.78 -6.99 -5.69
C ILE A 50 20.27 -6.89 -7.13
N GLU A 51 19.17 -7.57 -7.42
CA GLU A 51 18.56 -7.51 -8.74
C GLU A 51 17.93 -6.14 -8.94
N SER A 52 18.12 -5.56 -10.12
CA SER A 52 17.50 -4.29 -10.45
C SER A 52 15.98 -4.42 -10.43
N GLY A 53 15.33 -3.73 -9.49
CA GLY A 53 13.88 -3.63 -9.40
C GLY A 53 13.19 -4.67 -8.53
N GLU A 54 13.91 -5.65 -7.98
CA GLU A 54 13.37 -6.61 -7.02
C GLU A 54 14.04 -6.43 -5.65
N SER A 55 13.26 -6.56 -4.59
CA SER A 55 13.73 -6.55 -3.21
C SER A 55 12.97 -7.61 -2.41
N THR A 56 13.68 -8.41 -1.63
CA THR A 56 13.08 -9.45 -0.78
C THR A 56 13.42 -9.19 0.68
N ILE A 57 12.41 -9.31 1.55
CA ILE A 57 12.55 -9.32 3.01
C ILE A 57 12.20 -10.71 3.50
N GLY A 58 13.09 -11.37 4.21
CA GLY A 58 12.88 -12.71 4.75
C GLY A 58 12.29 -12.71 6.17
N GLY A 59 11.76 -13.87 6.59
CA GLY A 59 10.96 -14.04 7.80
C GLY A 59 11.61 -13.55 9.10
N THR A 60 12.86 -13.89 9.35
CA THR A 60 13.56 -13.42 10.56
C THR A 60 13.70 -11.89 10.63
N GLU A 61 13.81 -11.24 9.49
CA GLU A 61 13.90 -9.79 9.40
C GLU A 61 12.52 -9.16 9.60
N LEU A 62 11.48 -9.77 9.01
CA LEU A 62 10.07 -9.36 9.17
C LEU A 62 9.61 -9.42 10.63
N GLU A 63 9.99 -10.48 11.37
CA GLU A 63 9.62 -10.62 12.78
C GLU A 63 10.22 -9.53 13.67
N MET A 64 11.42 -9.06 13.35
CA MET A 64 12.15 -8.05 14.10
C MET A 64 11.86 -6.61 13.64
N MET A 65 11.20 -6.42 12.50
CA MET A 65 10.91 -5.07 12.00
C MET A 65 9.99 -4.29 12.95
N PRO A 66 10.33 -3.03 13.29
CA PRO A 66 9.44 -2.17 14.05
C PRO A 66 8.12 -1.99 13.29
N SER A 67 7.02 -2.44 13.89
CA SER A 67 5.72 -2.44 13.24
C SER A 67 4.60 -2.17 14.23
N ALA A 68 4.07 -0.95 14.23
CA ALA A 68 2.95 -0.57 15.06
C ALA A 68 1.70 -1.41 14.73
N THR A 69 1.47 -1.72 13.46
CA THR A 69 0.24 -2.39 12.99
C THR A 69 0.43 -3.88 12.70
N GLY A 70 1.66 -4.35 12.52
CA GLY A 70 1.95 -5.73 12.08
C GLY A 70 1.59 -6.00 10.62
N SER A 71 1.50 -4.95 9.80
CA SER A 71 1.14 -5.07 8.39
C SER A 71 2.36 -5.28 7.49
N ILE A 72 2.13 -5.94 6.36
CA ILE A 72 3.15 -6.15 5.32
C ILE A 72 3.68 -4.81 4.80
N THR A 73 2.81 -3.82 4.58
CA THR A 73 3.22 -2.52 4.05
C THR A 73 4.12 -1.76 5.01
N GLU A 74 3.94 -1.91 6.32
CA GLU A 74 4.80 -1.27 7.31
C GLU A 74 6.20 -1.88 7.32
N ALA A 75 6.33 -3.17 7.05
CA ALA A 75 7.60 -3.86 6.94
C ALA A 75 8.48 -3.36 5.76
N LEU A 76 7.93 -2.60 4.83
CA LEU A 76 8.66 -2.06 3.68
C LEU A 76 9.40 -0.74 3.98
N LYS A 77 9.40 -0.25 5.22
CA LYS A 77 10.04 1.03 5.63
C LYS A 77 11.54 1.09 5.31
N GLY A 78 12.22 -0.04 5.29
CA GLY A 78 13.64 -0.14 4.92
C GLY A 78 13.94 0.11 3.44
N MET A 79 12.93 0.18 2.57
CA MET A 79 13.07 0.36 1.13
C MET A 79 12.85 1.83 0.75
N SER A 80 13.87 2.49 0.18
CA SER A 80 13.80 3.91 -0.19
C SER A 80 12.88 4.20 -1.38
N GLN A 81 12.65 3.23 -2.27
CA GLN A 81 11.76 3.35 -3.43
C GLN A 81 10.28 3.32 -3.05
N ILE A 82 9.93 2.89 -1.83
CA ILE A 82 8.56 2.89 -1.33
C ILE A 82 8.24 4.25 -0.73
N GLN A 83 7.16 4.88 -1.19
CA GLN A 83 6.68 6.14 -0.65
C GLN A 83 5.43 5.92 0.21
N TYR A 84 5.35 6.62 1.34
CA TYR A 84 4.29 6.50 2.33
C TYR A 84 3.40 7.74 2.37
N ASP A 85 2.15 7.54 2.77
CA ASP A 85 1.26 8.60 3.21
C ASP A 85 1.62 8.99 4.64
N TYR A 86 2.28 10.13 4.80
CA TYR A 86 2.74 10.60 6.11
C TYR A 86 1.63 11.23 6.96
N GLU A 87 0.52 11.65 6.38
CA GLU A 87 -0.62 12.17 7.16
C GLU A 87 -1.13 11.13 8.16
N ARG A 88 -1.07 9.84 7.80
CA ARG A 88 -1.42 8.72 8.69
C ARG A 88 -0.37 8.40 9.75
N GLN A 89 0.81 9.01 9.72
CA GLN A 89 1.85 8.91 10.73
C GLN A 89 1.91 10.15 11.64
N SER A 90 0.91 11.01 11.56
CA SER A 90 0.77 12.21 12.37
C SER A 90 0.55 11.85 13.85
N SER A 91 1.00 12.73 14.76
CA SER A 91 0.64 12.70 16.18
C SER A 91 -0.87 12.62 16.41
N LEU A 92 -1.67 13.11 15.46
CA LEU A 92 -3.12 13.16 15.56
C LEU A 92 -3.80 11.85 15.14
N THR A 93 -3.05 10.86 14.63
CA THR A 93 -3.59 9.59 14.12
C THR A 93 -2.90 8.35 14.68
N VAL A 94 -2.06 8.52 15.67
CA VAL A 94 -1.19 7.48 16.22
C VAL A 94 -1.92 6.26 16.81
N GLY A 95 -3.15 6.42 17.26
CA GLY A 95 -4.01 5.33 17.73
C GLY A 95 -4.72 4.54 16.65
N GLU A 96 -4.62 4.92 15.36
CA GLU A 96 -5.22 4.15 14.25
C GLU A 96 -4.41 2.90 13.96
N ILE A 97 -5.10 1.80 13.61
CA ILE A 97 -4.50 0.48 13.40
C ILE A 97 -4.52 0.04 11.93
N ALA A 98 -5.00 0.90 11.04
CA ALA A 98 -5.02 0.60 9.61
C ALA A 98 -3.60 0.55 9.03
N PRO A 99 -3.29 -0.40 8.12
CA PRO A 99 -2.01 -0.45 7.42
C PRO A 99 -1.69 0.87 6.72
N PRO A 100 -0.42 1.31 6.71
CA PRO A 100 -0.03 2.48 5.94
C PRO A 100 -0.18 2.20 4.44
N ARG A 101 -0.62 3.21 3.70
CA ARG A 101 -0.73 3.16 2.24
C ARG A 101 0.61 3.48 1.62
N ILE A 102 0.91 2.80 0.50
CA ILE A 102 2.18 2.93 -0.20
C ILE A 102 1.99 3.24 -1.68
N SER A 103 2.94 3.99 -2.22
CA SER A 103 3.12 4.23 -3.65
C SER A 103 4.43 3.63 -4.11
N ILE A 104 4.41 2.90 -5.22
CA ILE A 104 5.57 2.31 -5.86
C ILE A 104 5.72 2.93 -7.26
N SER A 105 6.91 3.39 -7.59
CA SER A 105 7.25 3.94 -8.91
C SER A 105 6.28 5.04 -9.38
N GLY A 106 5.84 5.91 -8.45
CA GLY A 106 4.99 7.07 -8.72
C GLY A 106 3.52 6.77 -9.00
N ALA A 107 3.11 5.50 -8.90
CA ALA A 107 1.73 5.09 -9.03
C ALA A 107 0.94 5.36 -7.75
N LYS A 108 -0.36 5.46 -7.86
CA LYS A 108 -1.26 5.59 -6.71
C LYS A 108 -1.34 4.26 -5.95
N PRO A 109 -1.65 4.24 -4.64
CA PRO A 109 -1.71 3.01 -3.86
C PRO A 109 -2.54 1.90 -4.49
N TYR A 110 -3.69 2.22 -5.05
CA TYR A 110 -4.60 1.28 -5.72
C TYR A 110 -4.14 0.83 -7.12
N GLU A 111 -3.06 1.39 -7.65
CA GLU A 111 -2.44 1.01 -8.91
C GLU A 111 -1.29 -0.01 -8.71
N ASN A 112 -1.03 -0.43 -7.45
CA ASN A 112 -0.15 -1.55 -7.12
C ASN A 112 -0.96 -2.85 -7.04
N ASN A 113 -0.30 -4.00 -7.19
CA ASN A 113 -0.90 -5.30 -6.94
C ASN A 113 -0.33 -5.91 -5.65
N PHE A 114 -1.21 -6.17 -4.68
CA PHE A 114 -0.90 -6.88 -3.46
C PHE A 114 -1.28 -8.34 -3.61
N MET A 115 -0.35 -9.23 -3.35
CA MET A 115 -0.53 -10.67 -3.55
C MET A 115 -0.15 -11.45 -2.30
N ILE A 116 -0.80 -12.59 -2.12
CA ILE A 116 -0.47 -13.61 -1.12
C ILE A 116 -0.27 -14.92 -1.85
N ASP A 117 0.91 -15.54 -1.71
CA ASP A 117 1.31 -16.74 -2.43
C ASP A 117 1.05 -16.63 -3.95
N GLY A 118 1.33 -15.46 -4.54
CA GLY A 118 1.13 -15.17 -5.96
C GLY A 118 -0.34 -15.06 -6.40
N MET A 119 -1.29 -14.91 -5.47
CA MET A 119 -2.72 -14.67 -5.77
C MET A 119 -3.11 -13.27 -5.30
N SER A 120 -3.74 -12.47 -6.17
CA SER A 120 -4.12 -11.09 -5.86
C SER A 120 -5.11 -11.00 -4.70
N VAL A 121 -4.88 -10.02 -3.82
CA VAL A 121 -5.78 -9.61 -2.74
C VAL A 121 -6.04 -8.10 -2.79
N THR A 122 -5.78 -7.46 -3.91
CA THR A 122 -5.94 -6.01 -4.10
C THR A 122 -7.39 -5.59 -4.04
N ASN A 123 -7.69 -4.55 -3.25
CA ASN A 123 -9.03 -4.00 -3.15
C ASN A 123 -9.34 -3.07 -4.34
N THR A 124 -10.27 -3.48 -5.21
CA THR A 124 -10.70 -2.72 -6.39
C THR A 124 -11.99 -1.91 -6.18
N LEU A 125 -12.64 -2.03 -5.02
CA LEU A 125 -13.90 -1.33 -4.72
C LEU A 125 -13.71 -0.02 -3.99
N ASN A 126 -12.69 0.10 -3.16
CA ASN A 126 -12.41 1.33 -2.44
C ASN A 126 -10.98 1.82 -2.64
N PRO A 127 -10.66 2.33 -3.81
CA PRO A 127 -9.30 2.79 -4.11
C PRO A 127 -8.86 4.02 -3.32
N SER A 128 -9.78 4.81 -2.76
CA SER A 128 -9.41 5.95 -1.92
C SER A 128 -8.92 5.53 -0.53
N GLY A 129 -9.38 4.38 -0.04
CA GLY A 129 -9.11 3.91 1.32
C GLY A 129 -9.56 4.90 2.40
N LEU A 130 -10.43 5.84 2.05
CA LEU A 130 -10.92 6.84 2.98
C LEU A 130 -12.11 6.29 3.74
N ASP A 131 -11.99 6.33 5.05
CA ASP A 131 -13.11 6.22 5.98
C ASP A 131 -13.87 7.56 6.07
N ASP A 132 -13.74 8.44 5.06
CA ASP A 132 -14.34 9.76 5.09
C ASP A 132 -15.84 9.66 4.98
N VAL A 133 -16.50 10.10 6.05
CA VAL A 133 -17.95 10.15 6.20
C VAL A 133 -18.62 10.91 5.07
N ARG A 134 -18.01 11.98 4.57
CA ARG A 134 -18.57 12.83 3.51
C ARG A 134 -18.59 12.14 2.15
N SER A 135 -17.61 11.29 1.90
CA SER A 135 -17.54 10.47 0.69
C SER A 135 -18.52 9.30 0.76
N ALA A 136 -18.88 8.86 1.96
CA ALA A 136 -19.62 7.63 2.21
C ALA A 136 -21.11 7.71 1.88
N VAL A 137 -21.69 8.89 1.64
CA VAL A 137 -23.11 9.02 1.24
C VAL A 137 -23.36 8.41 -0.14
N ASN A 138 -22.36 8.44 -1.03
CA ASN A 138 -22.47 8.01 -2.43
C ASN A 138 -21.48 6.92 -2.84
N LEU A 139 -20.69 6.38 -1.91
CA LEU A 139 -19.54 5.57 -2.25
C LEU A 139 -19.49 4.28 -1.45
N THR A 140 -18.71 3.34 -1.97
CA THR A 140 -18.39 2.08 -1.29
C THR A 140 -17.67 2.35 0.03
N VAL A 141 -18.08 1.64 1.08
CA VAL A 141 -17.48 1.76 2.41
C VAL A 141 -16.03 1.30 2.42
N GLY A 142 -15.23 1.95 3.24
CA GLY A 142 -13.78 1.82 3.29
C GLY A 142 -13.23 0.41 3.49
N GLY A 143 -12.11 0.18 2.88
CA GLY A 143 -11.18 -0.94 3.08
C GLY A 143 -9.78 -0.42 2.78
N GLY A 144 -8.75 -1.12 3.26
CA GLY A 144 -7.36 -0.83 2.90
C GLY A 144 -7.06 -1.13 1.43
N ASP A 145 -5.80 -1.06 1.05
CA ASP A 145 -5.34 -1.43 -0.30
C ASP A 145 -5.49 -2.94 -0.58
N SER A 146 -5.61 -3.76 0.47
CA SER A 146 -5.85 -5.21 0.42
C SER A 146 -7.22 -5.57 0.99
N THR A 147 -7.90 -6.57 0.41
CA THR A 147 -9.18 -7.10 0.88
C THR A 147 -9.07 -7.97 2.13
N VAL A 148 -7.87 -8.46 2.44
CA VAL A 148 -7.57 -9.34 3.58
C VAL A 148 -6.33 -8.83 4.30
N PHE A 149 -6.39 -8.78 5.63
CA PHE A 149 -5.24 -8.50 6.47
C PHE A 149 -4.52 -9.80 6.84
N TYR A 150 -3.20 -9.83 6.68
CA TYR A 150 -2.31 -10.86 7.22
C TYR A 150 -1.30 -10.22 8.17
N ASP A 151 -1.17 -10.82 9.35
CA ASP A 151 -0.15 -10.44 10.33
C ASP A 151 1.23 -10.91 9.86
N THR A 152 2.26 -10.07 10.04
CA THR A 152 3.63 -10.39 9.61
C THR A 152 4.20 -11.68 10.23
N SER A 153 3.66 -12.17 11.34
CA SER A 153 4.04 -13.45 11.95
C SER A 153 3.70 -14.68 11.09
N LEU A 154 2.78 -14.53 10.13
CA LEU A 154 2.40 -15.57 9.17
C LEU A 154 3.25 -15.55 7.90
N ILE A 155 4.08 -14.53 7.72
CA ILE A 155 4.80 -14.30 6.47
C ILE A 155 6.20 -14.91 6.53
N GLU A 156 6.54 -15.72 5.53
CA GLU A 156 7.90 -16.24 5.33
C GLU A 156 8.80 -15.21 4.64
N SER A 157 8.28 -14.57 3.60
CA SER A 157 9.00 -13.56 2.83
C SER A 157 8.04 -12.59 2.13
N VAL A 158 8.52 -11.38 1.86
CA VAL A 158 7.84 -10.40 1.02
C VAL A 158 8.74 -10.04 -0.14
N HIS A 159 8.25 -10.25 -1.35
CA HIS A 159 8.89 -9.87 -2.60
C HIS A 159 8.26 -8.59 -3.12
N VAL A 160 9.06 -7.58 -3.35
CA VAL A 160 8.62 -6.28 -3.89
C VAL A 160 9.26 -6.09 -5.25
N HIS A 161 8.44 -6.02 -6.29
CA HIS A 161 8.88 -5.71 -7.64
C HIS A 161 8.51 -4.27 -7.97
N SER A 162 9.49 -3.40 -8.00
CA SER A 162 9.32 -1.97 -8.31
C SER A 162 9.63 -1.63 -9.77
N SER A 163 10.43 -2.45 -10.47
CA SER A 163 10.72 -2.34 -11.91
C SER A 163 11.14 -3.69 -12.48
N ASN A 164 11.21 -3.83 -13.81
CA ASN A 164 11.56 -5.07 -14.51
C ASN A 164 10.73 -6.28 -14.06
N VAL A 165 9.43 -6.05 -13.83
CA VAL A 165 8.54 -7.04 -13.23
C VAL A 165 8.30 -8.19 -14.21
N PRO A 166 8.50 -9.47 -13.79
CA PRO A 166 8.31 -10.64 -14.63
C PRO A 166 6.91 -10.77 -15.24
N ALA A 167 6.80 -11.51 -16.35
CA ALA A 167 5.54 -11.65 -17.10
C ALA A 167 4.42 -12.37 -16.33
N GLN A 168 4.76 -13.14 -15.31
CA GLN A 168 3.78 -13.80 -14.44
C GLN A 168 2.91 -12.82 -13.65
N TYR A 169 3.39 -11.60 -13.43
CA TYR A 169 2.66 -10.59 -12.68
C TYR A 169 1.89 -9.65 -13.59
N GLY A 170 0.60 -9.51 -13.34
CA GLY A 170 -0.32 -8.60 -14.04
C GLY A 170 -1.09 -7.68 -13.08
N GLY A 171 -1.98 -6.87 -13.64
CA GLY A 171 -2.93 -6.08 -12.86
C GLY A 171 -2.32 -4.91 -12.07
N PHE A 172 -1.26 -4.26 -12.56
CA PHE A 172 -0.62 -3.10 -11.91
C PHE A 172 -0.02 -2.14 -12.94
N VAL A 173 0.12 -0.87 -12.55
CA VAL A 173 0.96 0.11 -13.26
C VAL A 173 2.08 0.65 -12.36
N GLY A 174 1.97 0.47 -11.05
CA GLY A 174 2.97 0.79 -10.03
C GLY A 174 3.96 -0.36 -9.83
N GLY A 175 3.74 -1.17 -8.82
CA GLY A 175 4.56 -2.31 -8.47
C GLY A 175 3.74 -3.48 -7.96
N VAL A 176 4.43 -4.55 -7.61
CA VAL A 176 3.84 -5.75 -7.01
C VAL A 176 4.47 -5.98 -5.64
N VAL A 177 3.62 -6.29 -4.66
CA VAL A 177 4.02 -6.76 -3.33
C VAL A 177 3.46 -8.15 -3.17
N ASP A 178 4.29 -9.18 -3.27
CA ASP A 178 3.92 -10.58 -3.14
C ASP A 178 4.47 -11.15 -1.84
N ALA A 179 3.58 -11.43 -0.88
CA ALA A 179 3.94 -12.03 0.40
C ALA A 179 3.68 -13.53 0.36
N ARG A 180 4.67 -14.31 0.77
CA ARG A 180 4.59 -15.76 0.91
C ARG A 180 4.29 -16.12 2.35
N LEU A 181 3.30 -16.96 2.55
CA LEU A 181 2.95 -17.48 3.85
C LEU A 181 3.89 -18.62 4.23
N ARG A 182 4.27 -18.68 5.51
CA ARG A 182 5.15 -19.72 6.02
C ARG A 182 4.45 -21.08 6.11
N ASP A 183 5.19 -22.12 5.86
CA ASP A 183 4.73 -23.49 6.08
C ASP A 183 4.76 -23.89 7.57
N PRO A 184 3.90 -24.84 8.00
CA PRO A 184 3.93 -25.36 9.35
C PRO A 184 5.20 -26.17 9.62
N ALA A 185 5.62 -26.22 10.89
CA ALA A 185 6.72 -27.04 11.33
C ALA A 185 6.45 -28.54 11.08
N THR A 186 7.49 -29.29 10.65
CA THR A 186 7.40 -30.71 10.32
C THR A 186 8.12 -31.62 11.31
N ASP A 187 8.93 -31.04 12.21
CA ASP A 187 9.79 -31.76 13.15
C ASP A 187 9.10 -32.02 14.51
N ARG A 188 8.39 -31.02 15.05
CA ARG A 188 7.70 -31.09 16.34
C ARG A 188 6.60 -30.04 16.44
N TRP A 189 5.70 -30.24 17.38
CA TRP A 189 4.71 -29.23 17.75
C TRP A 189 5.40 -28.04 18.45
N ARG A 190 4.99 -26.85 18.06
CA ARG A 190 5.39 -25.57 18.61
C ARG A 190 4.15 -24.74 18.91
N PHE A 191 4.12 -24.12 20.07
CA PHE A 191 3.06 -23.20 20.46
C PHE A 191 3.68 -21.85 20.75
N SER A 192 3.03 -20.77 20.31
CA SER A 192 3.49 -19.42 20.58
C SER A 192 2.37 -18.55 21.09
N VAL A 193 2.68 -17.76 22.10
CA VAL A 193 1.80 -16.72 22.66
C VAL A 193 2.59 -15.42 22.64
N SER A 194 2.03 -14.37 22.07
CA SER A 194 2.67 -13.05 22.02
C SER A 194 1.71 -11.95 22.44
N GLY A 195 2.28 -10.89 23.02
CA GLY A 195 1.54 -9.68 23.36
C GLY A 195 2.39 -8.45 23.17
N ARG A 196 1.80 -7.37 22.70
CA ARG A 196 2.40 -6.02 22.64
C ARG A 196 1.40 -5.01 23.18
N TYR A 197 1.90 -3.99 23.85
CA TYR A 197 1.11 -2.93 24.48
C TYR A 197 1.75 -1.58 24.26
N THR A 198 0.91 -0.58 24.06
CA THR A 198 1.29 0.83 24.13
C THR A 198 0.09 1.71 24.51
N GLU A 199 0.38 2.91 24.98
CA GLU A 199 -0.62 3.94 25.28
C GLU A 199 -0.04 5.35 25.06
N ASP A 200 -0.90 6.36 25.06
CA ASP A 200 -0.51 7.76 24.82
C ASP A 200 0.56 8.28 25.77
N SER A 201 0.59 7.81 27.04
CA SER A 201 1.62 8.20 28.02
C SER A 201 3.04 7.70 27.65
N LEU A 202 3.13 6.70 26.76
CA LEU A 202 4.39 6.16 26.24
C LEU A 202 4.82 6.86 24.93
N PHE A 203 4.06 7.87 24.50
CA PHE A 203 4.34 8.64 23.27
C PHE A 203 4.60 10.10 23.58
N ASP A 204 5.58 10.68 22.90
CA ASP A 204 5.75 12.12 22.79
C ASP A 204 4.82 12.64 21.70
N MET A 205 3.66 13.18 22.14
CA MET A 205 2.62 13.68 21.25
C MET A 205 2.90 15.12 20.86
N ARG A 206 3.08 15.39 19.55
CA ARG A 206 3.38 16.71 19.02
C ARG A 206 2.16 17.37 18.40
N ASP A 207 2.17 18.70 18.37
CA ASP A 207 1.11 19.53 17.78
C ASP A 207 -0.31 19.19 18.28
N VAL A 208 -0.38 18.79 19.55
CA VAL A 208 -1.64 18.50 20.23
C VAL A 208 -2.04 19.71 21.04
N ASP A 209 -2.64 20.69 20.36
CA ASP A 209 -3.32 21.79 21.05
C ASP A 209 -4.73 21.39 21.47
N GLU A 210 -5.41 22.29 22.19
CA GLU A 210 -6.75 22.04 22.69
C GLU A 210 -7.80 21.98 21.55
N ASP A 211 -7.57 22.69 20.46
CA ASP A 211 -8.43 22.68 19.28
C ASP A 211 -8.25 21.39 18.46
N SER A 212 -7.07 20.80 18.44
CA SER A 212 -6.82 19.49 17.82
C SER A 212 -7.71 18.40 18.41
N ARG A 213 -8.06 18.47 19.69
CA ARG A 213 -8.93 17.50 20.36
C ARG A 213 -10.39 17.60 19.90
N LYS A 214 -10.81 18.75 19.35
CA LYS A 214 -12.17 19.01 18.91
C LYS A 214 -12.51 18.48 17.52
N HIS A 215 -11.49 18.04 16.74
CA HIS A 215 -11.65 17.66 15.34
C HIS A 215 -11.40 16.19 15.06
N ASN A 216 -11.80 15.26 15.95
CA ASN A 216 -11.52 13.82 15.84
C ASN A 216 -10.02 13.47 15.83
N ASN A 217 -9.18 14.31 16.37
CA ASN A 217 -7.77 14.07 16.55
C ASN A 217 -7.53 13.15 17.76
N GLN A 218 -6.45 12.38 17.77
CA GLN A 218 -6.25 11.23 18.64
C GLN A 218 -5.14 11.39 19.69
N PRO A 219 -5.20 12.37 20.60
CA PRO A 219 -4.14 12.58 21.60
C PRO A 219 -4.12 11.55 22.72
N ARG A 220 -5.19 10.75 22.88
CA ARG A 220 -5.29 9.71 23.91
C ARG A 220 -5.75 8.41 23.30
N PHE A 221 -4.96 7.36 23.53
CA PHE A 221 -5.27 6.03 23.02
C PHE A 221 -4.61 4.94 23.88
N THR A 222 -5.13 3.72 23.74
CA THR A 222 -4.52 2.51 24.28
C THR A 222 -4.61 1.43 23.21
N THR A 223 -3.49 0.75 22.94
CA THR A 223 -3.41 -0.26 21.88
C THR A 223 -2.83 -1.56 22.40
N TYR A 224 -3.48 -2.68 22.03
CA TYR A 224 -3.06 -4.04 22.35
C TYR A 224 -2.96 -4.87 21.07
N ARG A 225 -1.86 -5.60 20.92
CA ARG A 225 -1.72 -6.62 19.89
C ARG A 225 -1.41 -7.94 20.55
N THR A 226 -2.17 -8.99 20.25
CA THR A 226 -2.01 -10.34 20.80
C THR A 226 -1.95 -11.34 19.66
N GLY A 227 -1.12 -12.37 19.80
CA GLY A 227 -0.98 -13.45 18.84
C GLY A 227 -0.92 -14.80 19.55
N LEU A 228 -1.55 -15.79 18.93
CA LEU A 228 -1.50 -17.19 19.34
C LEU A 228 -1.21 -18.03 18.11
N SER A 229 -0.29 -18.98 18.20
CA SER A 229 -0.12 -19.96 17.13
C SER A 229 0.20 -21.34 17.68
N ALA A 230 -0.22 -22.37 16.92
CA ALA A 230 0.09 -23.75 17.16
C ALA A 230 0.44 -24.40 15.83
N GLU A 231 1.59 -25.05 15.74
CA GLU A 231 2.04 -25.67 14.51
C GLU A 231 2.83 -26.96 14.78
N GLY A 232 2.71 -27.91 13.90
CA GLY A 232 3.47 -29.16 14.00
C GLY A 232 2.96 -30.26 13.09
N PRO A 233 3.67 -31.40 13.09
CA PRO A 233 3.28 -32.57 12.31
C PRO A 233 2.07 -33.27 12.94
N ILE A 234 1.08 -33.62 12.12
CA ILE A 234 0.05 -34.59 12.47
C ILE A 234 0.61 -36.00 12.26
N ASN A 235 1.36 -36.19 11.17
CA ASN A 235 2.16 -37.35 10.85
C ASN A 235 3.28 -36.96 9.86
N ASP A 236 4.03 -37.92 9.37
CA ASP A 236 5.17 -37.68 8.47
C ASP A 236 4.81 -36.99 7.13
N GLN A 237 3.54 -37.05 6.73
CA GLN A 237 3.05 -36.48 5.47
C GLN A 237 2.16 -35.25 5.65
N ILE A 238 1.72 -34.98 6.86
CA ILE A 238 0.72 -33.93 7.15
C ILE A 238 1.21 -33.05 8.30
N SER A 239 1.28 -31.76 8.06
CA SER A 239 1.55 -30.77 9.09
C SER A 239 0.51 -29.66 9.11
N LEU A 240 0.29 -29.06 10.27
CA LEU A 240 -0.76 -28.07 10.52
C LEU A 240 -0.19 -26.82 11.17
N LEU A 241 -0.66 -25.67 10.72
CA LEU A 241 -0.48 -24.36 11.35
C LEU A 241 -1.83 -23.75 11.64
N LEU A 242 -2.06 -23.40 12.90
CA LEU A 242 -3.19 -22.60 13.38
C LEU A 242 -2.65 -21.27 13.90
N SER A 243 -3.25 -20.17 13.53
CA SER A 243 -2.86 -18.87 14.03
C SER A 243 -4.07 -17.97 14.28
N TYR A 244 -4.00 -17.21 15.35
CA TYR A 244 -4.93 -16.15 15.69
C TYR A 244 -4.14 -14.91 16.04
N SER A 245 -4.46 -13.77 15.45
CA SER A 245 -3.94 -12.48 15.87
C SER A 245 -5.08 -11.47 16.06
N ARG A 246 -4.90 -10.59 17.03
CA ARG A 246 -5.85 -9.51 17.32
C ARG A 246 -5.11 -8.23 17.61
N HIS A 247 -5.51 -7.17 16.92
CA HIS A 247 -5.05 -5.81 17.17
C HIS A 247 -6.25 -4.94 17.56
N ARG A 248 -6.21 -4.33 18.73
CA ARG A 248 -7.28 -3.48 19.27
C ARG A 248 -6.74 -2.14 19.71
N SER A 249 -7.44 -1.08 19.34
CA SER A 249 -7.20 0.28 19.82
C SER A 249 -8.48 0.90 20.38
N SER A 250 -8.32 1.66 21.46
CA SER A 250 -9.36 2.52 22.03
C SER A 250 -8.83 3.95 22.03
N ILE A 251 -9.54 4.84 21.34
CA ILE A 251 -9.15 6.22 21.08
C ILE A 251 -10.14 7.13 21.78
N GLN A 252 -9.69 7.90 22.79
CA GLN A 252 -10.54 8.80 23.54
C GLN A 252 -10.54 10.18 22.89
N LEU A 253 -11.72 10.66 22.51
CA LEU A 253 -11.93 11.94 21.85
C LEU A 253 -12.97 12.76 22.62
N THR A 254 -13.04 14.04 22.33
CA THR A 254 -14.05 14.94 22.90
C THR A 254 -15.26 15.00 21.96
N ARG A 255 -16.45 14.87 22.50
CA ARG A 255 -17.73 15.14 21.83
C ARG A 255 -18.39 16.37 22.43
N ILE A 256 -19.22 17.01 21.65
CA ILE A 256 -20.02 18.17 22.09
C ILE A 256 -21.51 17.82 22.02
N THR A 257 -22.27 18.20 23.03
CA THR A 257 -23.73 18.12 23.02
C THR A 257 -24.34 19.38 22.40
N SER A 258 -25.61 19.34 22.07
CA SER A 258 -26.34 20.49 21.47
C SER A 258 -26.35 21.74 22.35
N ASP A 259 -26.25 21.60 23.67
CA ASP A 259 -26.12 22.70 24.62
C ASP A 259 -24.69 23.24 24.78
N GLY A 260 -23.73 22.71 23.99
CA GLY A 260 -22.31 23.08 24.04
C GLY A 260 -21.50 22.36 25.11
N THR A 261 -22.09 21.42 25.86
CA THR A 261 -21.36 20.67 26.89
C THR A 261 -20.41 19.67 26.22
N GLU A 262 -19.13 19.71 26.60
CA GLU A 262 -18.12 18.75 26.13
C GLU A 262 -18.02 17.56 27.09
N PHE A 263 -17.90 16.37 26.52
CA PHE A 263 -17.64 15.15 27.26
C PHE A 263 -16.68 14.23 26.48
N LYS A 264 -15.98 13.35 27.20
CA LYS A 264 -15.06 12.38 26.60
C LYS A 264 -15.77 11.09 26.28
N ASP A 265 -15.56 10.59 25.07
CA ASP A 265 -16.06 9.30 24.58
C ASP A 265 -14.97 8.56 23.82
N SER A 266 -15.12 7.25 23.66
CA SER A 266 -14.11 6.39 23.05
C SER A 266 -14.58 5.77 21.75
N GLN A 267 -13.86 6.02 20.72
CA GLN A 267 -13.94 5.24 19.47
C GLN A 267 -13.10 3.96 19.62
N LYS A 268 -13.53 2.88 19.00
CA LYS A 268 -12.84 1.58 19.08
C LYS A 268 -12.47 1.09 17.69
N ARG A 269 -11.31 0.42 17.61
CA ARG A 269 -10.83 -0.28 16.41
C ARG A 269 -10.47 -1.70 16.82
N THR A 270 -10.85 -2.67 16.04
CA THR A 270 -10.46 -4.07 16.24
C THR A 270 -10.19 -4.69 14.88
N ASN A 271 -9.03 -5.31 14.73
CA ASN A 271 -8.63 -6.09 13.57
C ASN A 271 -8.24 -7.49 14.06
N GLU A 272 -8.81 -8.53 13.47
CA GLU A 272 -8.51 -9.92 13.84
C GLU A 272 -8.15 -10.72 12.59
N ASN A 273 -7.33 -11.74 12.77
CA ASN A 273 -7.01 -12.69 11.72
C ASN A 273 -6.99 -14.09 12.33
N TYR A 274 -7.78 -14.98 11.75
CA TYR A 274 -7.81 -16.41 12.02
C TYR A 274 -7.27 -17.10 10.77
N PHE A 275 -6.22 -17.88 10.93
CA PHE A 275 -5.55 -18.54 9.82
C PHE A 275 -5.31 -20.02 10.13
N THR A 276 -5.55 -20.87 9.14
CA THR A 276 -5.22 -22.29 9.17
C THR A 276 -4.54 -22.67 7.87
N ARG A 277 -3.38 -23.32 7.95
CA ARG A 277 -2.71 -23.98 6.83
C ARG A 277 -2.53 -25.45 7.14
N LEU A 278 -3.06 -26.30 6.28
CA LEU A 278 -2.77 -27.72 6.25
C LEU A 278 -1.83 -28.00 5.08
N ASN A 279 -0.64 -28.49 5.39
CA ASN A 279 0.35 -28.89 4.39
C ASN A 279 0.38 -30.41 4.27
N LEU A 280 0.26 -30.91 3.05
CA LEU A 280 0.24 -32.35 2.73
C LEU A 280 1.38 -32.65 1.77
N ARG A 281 2.22 -33.62 2.14
CA ARG A 281 3.36 -34.12 1.35
C ARG A 281 3.26 -35.65 1.20
N PRO A 282 2.31 -36.17 0.36
CA PRO A 282 2.11 -37.59 0.19
C PRO A 282 3.36 -38.32 -0.30
N HIS A 283 4.16 -37.64 -1.11
CA HIS A 283 5.49 -38.06 -1.58
C HIS A 283 6.35 -36.82 -1.93
N ASN A 284 7.64 -37.01 -2.15
CA ASN A 284 8.62 -35.92 -2.29
C ASN A 284 8.36 -34.96 -3.46
N GLU A 285 7.67 -35.45 -4.52
CA GLU A 285 7.38 -34.62 -5.70
C GLU A 285 6.08 -33.79 -5.55
N LEU A 286 5.24 -34.06 -4.55
CA LEU A 286 3.92 -33.42 -4.39
C LEU A 286 3.82 -32.70 -3.06
N ASN A 287 3.63 -31.38 -3.14
CA ASN A 287 3.32 -30.52 -1.99
C ASN A 287 1.97 -29.84 -2.20
N ILE A 288 1.08 -29.92 -1.22
CA ILE A 288 -0.26 -29.34 -1.26
C ILE A 288 -0.45 -28.48 -0.02
N ASN A 289 -0.75 -27.21 -0.21
CA ASN A 289 -1.17 -26.28 0.84
C ASN A 289 -2.66 -26.00 0.73
N LEU A 290 -3.39 -26.18 1.83
CA LEU A 290 -4.80 -25.83 1.98
C LEU A 290 -4.93 -24.75 3.06
N ASP A 291 -5.35 -23.56 2.67
CA ASP A 291 -5.44 -22.39 3.54
C ASP A 291 -6.88 -21.97 3.78
N LEU A 292 -7.19 -21.64 5.02
CA LEU A 292 -8.43 -21.00 5.41
C LEU A 292 -8.10 -19.73 6.21
N THR A 293 -8.61 -18.60 5.76
CA THR A 293 -8.44 -17.30 6.42
C THR A 293 -9.81 -16.70 6.73
N TYR A 294 -9.97 -16.17 7.95
CA TYR A 294 -11.06 -15.26 8.31
C TYR A 294 -10.46 -14.02 8.97
N ALA A 295 -10.70 -12.84 8.38
CA ALA A 295 -10.10 -11.58 8.82
C ALA A 295 -11.17 -10.50 9.00
N PRO A 296 -11.83 -10.44 10.17
CA PRO A 296 -12.79 -9.39 10.49
C PRO A 296 -12.09 -8.12 10.99
N TYR A 297 -12.57 -6.98 10.49
CA TYR A 297 -12.24 -5.66 11.02
C TYR A 297 -13.50 -4.95 11.46
N ARG A 298 -13.46 -4.25 12.59
CA ARG A 298 -14.56 -3.44 13.11
C ARG A 298 -14.06 -2.13 13.72
N ALA A 299 -14.65 -1.01 13.31
CA ALA A 299 -14.38 0.30 13.87
C ALA A 299 -15.66 1.00 14.28
N LEU A 300 -15.77 1.38 15.56
CA LEU A 300 -16.80 2.31 16.04
C LEU A 300 -16.29 3.73 15.80
N ARG A 301 -17.10 4.54 15.11
CA ARG A 301 -16.86 5.97 14.84
C ARG A 301 -18.06 6.81 15.19
N TRP A 302 -17.87 8.11 15.32
CA TRP A 302 -18.91 9.12 15.50
C TRP A 302 -18.34 10.49 15.14
N ASP A 303 -19.22 11.42 14.79
CA ASP A 303 -18.86 12.82 14.51
C ASP A 303 -18.85 13.64 15.80
N TYR A 304 -17.84 14.48 15.95
CA TYR A 304 -17.61 15.35 17.10
C TYR A 304 -18.83 16.19 17.48
N ALA A 305 -19.42 16.91 16.51
CA ALA A 305 -20.47 17.88 16.73
C ALA A 305 -21.91 17.31 16.59
N PHE A 306 -22.05 16.03 16.20
CA PHE A 306 -23.35 15.43 15.94
C PHE A 306 -23.73 14.43 17.03
N ARG A 307 -24.90 14.62 17.62
CA ARG A 307 -25.54 13.60 18.46
C ARG A 307 -26.07 12.47 17.58
N ASP A 308 -26.21 11.27 18.16
CA ASP A 308 -26.77 10.10 17.47
C ASP A 308 -26.07 9.79 16.13
N SER A 309 -24.78 10.11 16.05
CA SER A 309 -23.97 10.00 14.85
C SER A 309 -23.07 8.76 14.85
N GLU A 310 -23.30 7.83 15.76
CA GLU A 310 -22.50 6.60 15.86
C GLU A 310 -22.72 5.71 14.61
N TRP A 311 -21.62 5.16 14.11
CA TRP A 311 -21.64 4.11 13.09
C TRP A 311 -20.51 3.12 13.29
N TYR A 312 -20.75 1.88 12.86
CA TYR A 312 -19.73 0.85 12.72
C TYR A 312 -19.30 0.76 11.27
N ILE A 313 -17.99 0.67 11.07
CA ILE A 313 -17.41 0.20 9.79
C ILE A 313 -16.95 -1.22 10.04
N GLU A 314 -17.41 -2.15 9.23
CA GLU A 314 -17.07 -3.56 9.34
C GLU A 314 -16.53 -4.08 8.01
N ASN A 315 -15.51 -4.95 8.11
CA ASN A 315 -15.01 -5.74 7.00
C ASN A 315 -14.98 -7.21 7.47
N HIS A 316 -15.60 -8.08 6.70
CA HIS A 316 -15.59 -9.52 6.93
C HIS A 316 -15.03 -10.21 5.71
N SER A 317 -13.79 -10.70 5.81
CA SER A 317 -13.11 -11.37 4.70
C SER A 317 -12.90 -12.83 5.02
N TRP A 318 -13.46 -13.71 4.17
CA TRP A 318 -13.22 -15.14 4.16
C TRP A 318 -12.44 -15.50 2.90
N ARG A 319 -11.42 -16.34 3.05
CA ARG A 319 -10.65 -16.85 1.91
C ARG A 319 -10.28 -18.31 2.17
N PHE A 320 -10.63 -19.16 1.22
CA PHE A 320 -10.08 -20.49 1.07
C PHE A 320 -9.14 -20.50 -0.13
N ALA A 321 -7.93 -21.03 0.03
CA ALA A 321 -6.96 -21.13 -1.05
C ALA A 321 -6.28 -22.50 -1.02
N THR A 322 -5.95 -22.99 -2.22
CA THR A 322 -5.20 -24.24 -2.39
C THR A 322 -4.05 -23.96 -3.35
N GLN A 323 -2.87 -24.41 -2.98
CA GLN A 323 -1.72 -24.47 -3.88
C GLN A 323 -1.23 -25.91 -3.96
N VAL A 324 -1.02 -26.40 -5.17
CA VAL A 324 -0.48 -27.72 -5.47
C VAL A 324 0.79 -27.56 -6.29
N ASP A 325 1.91 -27.94 -5.74
CA ASP A 325 3.21 -27.96 -6.39
C ASP A 325 3.59 -29.41 -6.71
N TYR A 326 3.77 -29.72 -8.00
CA TYR A 326 4.13 -31.03 -8.47
C TYR A 326 5.44 -30.97 -9.28
N SER A 327 6.49 -31.58 -8.72
CA SER A 327 7.80 -31.69 -9.38
C SER A 327 7.74 -32.77 -10.45
N LEU A 328 7.87 -32.36 -11.70
CA LEU A 328 8.00 -33.21 -12.87
C LEU A 328 9.49 -33.35 -13.23
N GLY A 329 9.88 -34.42 -13.90
CA GLY A 329 11.25 -34.54 -14.41
C GLY A 329 11.68 -33.40 -15.34
N ALA A 330 10.72 -32.68 -15.95
CA ALA A 330 10.95 -31.54 -16.84
C ALA A 330 10.87 -30.16 -16.12
N GLY A 331 10.40 -30.10 -14.89
CA GLY A 331 10.21 -28.82 -14.17
C GLY A 331 9.13 -28.89 -13.09
N LEU A 332 8.71 -27.73 -12.61
CA LEU A 332 7.71 -27.57 -11.55
C LEU A 332 6.37 -27.12 -12.14
N LEU A 333 5.32 -27.90 -11.90
CA LEU A 333 3.94 -27.52 -12.19
C LEU A 333 3.28 -27.02 -10.92
N THR A 334 2.78 -25.79 -10.94
CA THR A 334 2.04 -25.19 -9.82
C THR A 334 0.60 -24.90 -10.25
N SER A 335 -0.36 -25.41 -9.48
CA SER A 335 -1.78 -25.07 -9.62
C SER A 335 -2.26 -24.34 -8.38
N LYS A 336 -3.00 -23.27 -8.55
CA LYS A 336 -3.59 -22.50 -7.45
C LYS A 336 -5.08 -22.30 -7.71
N VAL A 337 -5.89 -22.43 -6.65
CA VAL A 337 -7.32 -22.13 -6.68
C VAL A 337 -7.67 -21.37 -5.42
N PHE A 338 -8.52 -20.35 -5.55
CA PHE A 338 -9.07 -19.70 -4.38
C PHE A 338 -10.56 -19.37 -4.53
N LEU A 339 -11.24 -19.36 -3.40
CA LEU A 339 -12.58 -18.84 -3.22
C LEU A 339 -12.56 -17.83 -2.09
N ALA A 340 -13.15 -16.67 -2.30
CA ALA A 340 -13.16 -15.61 -1.30
C ALA A 340 -14.51 -14.88 -1.26
N GLN A 341 -14.84 -14.36 -0.08
CA GLN A 341 -15.95 -13.43 0.10
C GLN A 341 -15.46 -12.29 1.00
N HIS A 342 -15.61 -11.06 0.50
CA HIS A 342 -15.29 -9.84 1.23
C HIS A 342 -16.58 -9.04 1.40
N GLY A 343 -16.83 -8.59 2.63
CA GLY A 343 -17.95 -7.73 2.95
C GLY A 343 -17.43 -6.44 3.59
N PHE A 344 -17.84 -5.30 3.05
CA PHE A 344 -17.62 -3.99 3.66
C PHE A 344 -18.97 -3.37 3.97
N SER A 345 -19.19 -2.97 5.23
CA SER A 345 -20.44 -2.35 5.63
C SER A 345 -20.22 -1.14 6.52
N ARG A 346 -21.19 -0.25 6.50
CA ARG A 346 -21.43 0.75 7.52
C ARG A 346 -22.81 0.48 8.12
N ASP A 347 -22.85 0.30 9.43
CA ASP A 347 -24.05 0.20 10.24
C ASP A 347 -24.18 1.50 11.04
N SER A 348 -25.10 2.35 10.66
CA SER A 348 -25.30 3.71 11.20
C SER A 348 -26.51 3.74 12.11
N LYS A 349 -26.39 4.44 13.22
CA LYS A 349 -27.51 4.56 14.18
C LYS A 349 -28.78 5.12 13.57
N THR A 350 -28.68 5.99 12.54
CA THR A 350 -29.81 6.61 11.85
C THR A 350 -29.47 6.87 10.37
N ASN A 351 -30.52 6.94 9.56
CA ASN A 351 -30.47 7.33 8.15
C ASN A 351 -30.97 8.77 7.90
N PHE A 352 -31.00 9.57 8.93
CA PHE A 352 -31.38 10.99 8.91
C PHE A 352 -30.26 11.80 9.54
N ARG A 353 -29.95 12.98 8.94
CA ARG A 353 -28.96 13.89 9.48
C ARG A 353 -29.44 15.33 9.41
N TYR A 354 -29.37 16.03 10.53
CA TYR A 354 -29.67 17.45 10.65
C TYR A 354 -28.41 18.25 11.01
N SER A 355 -28.16 19.32 10.27
CA SER A 355 -27.07 20.27 10.50
C SER A 355 -27.63 21.70 10.52
N GLY A 356 -27.80 22.25 11.69
CA GLY A 356 -28.30 23.61 11.90
C GLY A 356 -27.41 24.39 12.86
N PRO A 357 -27.74 25.72 13.01
CA PRO A 357 -26.96 26.58 13.91
C PRO A 357 -27.19 26.26 15.40
N ASP A 358 -28.36 25.69 15.73
CA ASP A 358 -28.73 25.42 17.13
C ASP A 358 -28.51 23.96 17.53
N ASP A 359 -28.49 23.04 16.56
CA ASP A 359 -28.38 21.61 16.83
C ASP A 359 -27.80 20.87 15.64
N GLN A 360 -27.08 19.76 15.92
CA GLN A 360 -26.54 18.87 14.94
C GLN A 360 -26.73 17.42 15.43
N TYR A 361 -27.44 16.60 14.67
CA TYR A 361 -27.69 15.22 15.05
C TYR A 361 -27.94 14.31 13.84
N GLY A 362 -27.82 13.00 14.10
CA GLY A 362 -28.14 11.98 13.13
C GLY A 362 -26.92 11.44 12.38
N GLY A 363 -27.16 10.34 11.65
CA GLY A 363 -26.18 9.51 10.96
C GLY A 363 -26.27 9.60 9.44
N LEU A 364 -25.71 8.60 8.78
CA LEU A 364 -25.55 8.57 7.31
C LEU A 364 -26.19 7.34 6.66
N GLY A 365 -27.02 6.60 7.42
CA GLY A 365 -27.69 5.39 6.95
C GLY A 365 -26.71 4.22 6.75
N ASP A 366 -27.27 3.07 6.46
CA ASP A 366 -26.54 1.84 6.27
C ASP A 366 -26.02 1.68 4.85
N THR A 367 -24.88 0.97 4.73
CA THR A 367 -24.37 0.56 3.42
C THR A 367 -23.76 -0.84 3.52
N GLU A 368 -23.89 -1.65 2.48
CA GLU A 368 -23.28 -2.96 2.38
C GLU A 368 -22.71 -3.16 0.98
N ASN A 369 -21.45 -3.64 0.92
CA ASN A 369 -20.83 -4.12 -0.29
C ASN A 369 -20.35 -5.54 -0.04
N ARG A 370 -20.75 -6.47 -0.89
CA ARG A 370 -20.33 -7.87 -0.82
C ARG A 370 -19.69 -8.28 -2.14
N THR A 371 -18.45 -8.71 -2.08
CA THR A 371 -17.73 -9.28 -3.22
C THR A 371 -17.49 -10.76 -3.00
N ARG A 372 -17.87 -11.59 -3.96
CA ARG A 372 -17.56 -13.01 -4.02
C ARG A 372 -16.58 -13.21 -5.17
N GLU A 373 -15.47 -13.86 -4.88
CA GLU A 373 -14.37 -14.07 -5.81
C GLU A 373 -14.04 -15.56 -5.94
N ALA A 374 -13.72 -15.96 -7.15
CA ALA A 374 -13.15 -17.27 -7.44
C ALA A 374 -12.00 -17.08 -8.44
N GLY A 375 -10.87 -17.73 -8.20
CA GLY A 375 -9.75 -17.69 -9.14
C GLY A 375 -9.04 -19.02 -9.23
N ALA A 376 -8.45 -19.27 -10.37
CA ALA A 376 -7.61 -20.43 -10.64
C ALA A 376 -6.43 -20.03 -11.52
N SER A 377 -5.27 -20.62 -11.25
CA SER A 377 -4.09 -20.48 -12.11
C SER A 377 -3.37 -21.81 -12.26
N LEU A 378 -2.72 -21.96 -13.40
CA LEU A 378 -1.84 -23.08 -13.69
C LEU A 378 -0.56 -22.52 -14.30
N SER A 379 0.59 -22.87 -13.73
CA SER A 379 1.88 -22.43 -14.22
C SER A 379 2.87 -23.59 -14.25
N PHE A 380 3.78 -23.53 -15.22
CA PHE A 380 4.87 -24.48 -15.35
C PHE A 380 6.19 -23.71 -15.52
N VAL A 381 7.18 -24.07 -14.71
CA VAL A 381 8.54 -23.57 -14.79
C VAL A 381 9.44 -24.75 -15.15
N SER A 382 10.11 -24.68 -16.30
CA SER A 382 11.01 -25.75 -16.75
C SER A 382 12.29 -25.79 -15.92
N ASN A 383 12.91 -26.95 -15.84
CA ASN A 383 14.31 -27.04 -15.40
C ASN A 383 15.22 -26.30 -16.39
N ASP A 384 16.45 -26.01 -15.95
CA ASP A 384 17.49 -25.44 -16.80
C ASP A 384 17.89 -26.48 -17.86
N HIS A 385 17.80 -26.10 -19.12
CA HIS A 385 18.31 -26.89 -20.24
C HIS A 385 19.71 -26.38 -20.59
N TYR A 386 20.73 -27.08 -20.11
CA TYR A 386 22.13 -26.71 -20.28
C TYR A 386 22.63 -27.02 -21.69
N GLY A 387 23.34 -26.05 -22.30
CA GLY A 387 24.14 -26.20 -23.54
C GLY A 387 25.60 -25.88 -23.28
N GLU A 388 26.41 -25.94 -24.34
CA GLU A 388 27.86 -25.66 -24.23
C GLU A 388 28.18 -24.27 -23.69
N ASN A 389 27.34 -23.27 -23.92
CA ASN A 389 27.62 -21.86 -23.65
C ASN A 389 26.68 -21.22 -22.62
N GLY A 390 25.83 -22.01 -21.96
CA GLY A 390 24.86 -21.50 -20.98
C GLY A 390 23.66 -22.40 -20.81
N TYR A 391 22.52 -21.83 -20.43
CA TYR A 391 21.26 -22.55 -20.24
C TYR A 391 20.08 -21.74 -20.74
N VAL A 392 18.98 -22.44 -20.95
CA VAL A 392 17.66 -21.87 -21.21
C VAL A 392 16.65 -22.53 -20.28
N ASN A 393 15.83 -21.74 -19.62
CA ASN A 393 14.60 -22.18 -18.98
C ASN A 393 13.43 -21.32 -19.44
N TYR A 394 12.21 -21.75 -19.12
CA TYR A 394 11.02 -20.99 -19.44
C TYR A 394 9.94 -21.18 -18.38
N ALA A 395 9.13 -20.14 -18.22
CA ALA A 395 7.93 -20.13 -17.40
C ALA A 395 6.72 -19.78 -18.27
N VAL A 396 5.68 -20.58 -18.18
CA VAL A 396 4.41 -20.35 -18.85
C VAL A 396 3.28 -20.50 -17.86
N GLY A 397 2.19 -19.75 -18.04
CA GLY A 397 1.05 -19.90 -17.16
C GLY A 397 -0.20 -19.24 -17.71
N VAL A 398 -1.32 -19.64 -17.13
CA VAL A 398 -2.66 -19.12 -17.39
C VAL A 398 -3.36 -18.90 -16.06
N GLU A 399 -4.13 -17.82 -15.96
CA GLU A 399 -4.92 -17.49 -14.78
C GLU A 399 -6.30 -16.99 -15.18
N TYR A 400 -7.29 -17.32 -14.35
CA TYR A 400 -8.67 -16.87 -14.49
C TYR A 400 -9.16 -16.35 -13.15
N GLU A 401 -9.83 -15.21 -13.15
CA GLU A 401 -10.48 -14.65 -11.97
C GLU A 401 -11.91 -14.23 -12.31
N TYR A 402 -12.83 -14.54 -11.41
CA TYR A 402 -14.23 -14.12 -11.47
C TYR A 402 -14.60 -13.38 -10.19
N LYS A 403 -15.28 -12.22 -10.34
CA LYS A 403 -15.79 -11.39 -9.25
C LYS A 403 -17.28 -11.11 -9.46
N HIS A 404 -18.07 -11.34 -8.41
CA HIS A 404 -19.45 -10.92 -8.31
C HIS A 404 -19.61 -9.96 -7.14
N ILE A 405 -20.15 -8.77 -7.42
CA ILE A 405 -20.17 -7.66 -6.48
C ILE A 405 -21.60 -7.18 -6.34
N ASP A 406 -22.10 -7.21 -5.12
CA ASP A 406 -23.39 -6.64 -4.72
C ASP A 406 -23.14 -5.39 -3.87
N MET A 407 -23.84 -4.29 -4.17
CA MET A 407 -23.78 -3.05 -3.42
C MET A 407 -25.18 -2.61 -3.05
N TRP A 408 -25.40 -2.28 -1.78
CA TRP A 408 -26.63 -1.71 -1.28
C TRP A 408 -26.35 -0.48 -0.42
N ASN A 409 -27.15 0.56 -0.58
CA ASN A 409 -27.13 1.76 0.25
C ASN A 409 -28.55 2.13 0.64
N GLU A 410 -28.79 2.29 1.93
CA GLU A 410 -30.04 2.72 2.48
C GLU A 410 -30.44 4.14 2.02
N GLY A 411 -31.73 4.43 1.89
CA GLY A 411 -32.25 5.79 1.70
C GLY A 411 -31.86 6.73 2.84
N ILE A 412 -31.42 7.94 2.55
CA ILE A 412 -30.94 8.89 3.55
C ILE A 412 -31.53 10.28 3.31
N GLU A 413 -31.85 11.00 4.39
CA GLU A 413 -32.32 12.36 4.35
C GLU A 413 -31.37 13.29 5.11
N LEU A 414 -30.83 14.30 4.41
CA LEU A 414 -29.91 15.29 4.96
C LEU A 414 -30.59 16.66 5.00
N HIS A 415 -30.77 17.21 6.18
CA HIS A 415 -31.25 18.55 6.40
C HIS A 415 -30.11 19.49 6.76
N SER A 416 -30.05 20.65 6.14
CA SER A 416 -29.10 21.69 6.52
C SER A 416 -29.80 23.05 6.62
N VAL A 417 -29.48 23.81 7.67
CA VAL A 417 -29.89 25.18 7.86
C VAL A 417 -28.65 26.06 7.92
N THR A 418 -28.64 27.14 7.13
CA THR A 418 -27.51 28.09 7.14
C THR A 418 -27.32 28.74 8.51
N ALA A 419 -26.09 29.10 8.87
CA ALA A 419 -25.76 29.79 10.13
C ALA A 419 -26.60 31.10 10.33
N ALA A 420 -26.87 31.82 9.24
CA ALA A 420 -27.70 33.02 9.25
C ALA A 420 -29.22 32.72 9.28
N ARG A 421 -29.60 31.44 9.33
CA ARG A 421 -31.02 30.99 9.31
C ARG A 421 -31.83 31.57 8.15
N THR A 422 -31.21 31.79 7.00
CA THR A 422 -31.86 32.33 5.82
C THR A 422 -32.28 31.29 4.81
N ARG A 423 -31.80 30.06 4.97
CA ARG A 423 -32.06 28.96 4.04
C ARG A 423 -32.06 27.62 4.73
N ARG A 424 -33.05 26.79 4.38
CA ARG A 424 -33.07 25.35 4.70
C ARG A 424 -32.90 24.53 3.41
N THR A 425 -32.10 23.51 3.43
CA THR A 425 -31.96 22.58 2.32
C THR A 425 -32.25 21.17 2.81
N ILE A 426 -33.10 20.45 2.10
CA ILE A 426 -33.39 19.03 2.33
C ILE A 426 -32.87 18.26 1.12
N GLN A 427 -32.00 17.31 1.35
CA GLN A 427 -31.49 16.40 0.31
C GLN A 427 -31.91 14.97 0.64
N THR A 428 -32.76 14.40 -0.17
CA THR A 428 -33.21 13.01 -0.04
C THR A 428 -32.49 12.17 -1.09
N TYR A 429 -31.85 11.13 -0.63
CA TYR A 429 -31.19 10.12 -1.45
C TYR A 429 -32.00 8.84 -1.41
N ASP A 430 -32.43 8.35 -2.56
CA ASP A 430 -33.16 7.11 -2.63
C ASP A 430 -32.29 5.90 -2.27
N GLU A 431 -32.92 4.84 -1.78
CA GLU A 431 -32.27 3.55 -1.65
C GLU A 431 -31.73 3.07 -3.02
N ILE A 432 -30.55 2.47 -3.03
CA ILE A 432 -29.96 1.93 -4.24
C ILE A 432 -29.38 0.53 -3.99
N SER A 433 -29.73 -0.40 -4.88
CA SER A 433 -29.16 -1.74 -4.92
C SER A 433 -28.63 -2.01 -6.33
N GLN A 434 -27.39 -2.48 -6.42
CA GLN A 434 -26.74 -2.78 -7.70
C GLN A 434 -25.93 -4.07 -7.58
N SER A 435 -25.93 -4.86 -8.65
CA SER A 435 -25.11 -6.06 -8.78
C SER A 435 -24.30 -5.99 -10.08
N LYS A 436 -23.01 -6.35 -10.01
CA LYS A 436 -22.09 -6.39 -11.15
C LYS A 436 -21.22 -7.64 -11.06
N HIS A 437 -20.80 -8.10 -12.21
CA HIS A 437 -19.81 -9.16 -12.29
C HIS A 437 -18.69 -8.81 -13.27
N ASN A 438 -17.52 -9.31 -13.01
CA ASN A 438 -16.37 -9.21 -13.88
C ASN A 438 -15.64 -10.55 -13.98
N SER A 439 -14.93 -10.78 -15.06
CA SER A 439 -14.01 -11.89 -15.20
C SER A 439 -12.79 -11.48 -16.01
N ASN A 440 -11.63 -11.92 -15.56
CA ASN A 440 -10.34 -11.66 -16.16
C ASN A 440 -9.70 -13.00 -16.56
N LEU A 441 -9.12 -13.06 -17.75
CA LEU A 441 -8.33 -14.18 -18.24
C LEU A 441 -6.95 -13.66 -18.61
N GLY A 442 -5.91 -14.18 -17.96
CA GLY A 442 -4.51 -13.84 -18.23
C GLY A 442 -3.72 -15.06 -18.70
N GLY A 443 -2.77 -14.82 -19.58
CA GLY A 443 -1.80 -15.82 -19.99
C GLY A 443 -0.43 -15.20 -20.19
N TYR A 444 0.64 -15.92 -19.83
CA TYR A 444 2.00 -15.42 -19.98
C TYR A 444 2.99 -16.50 -20.38
N GLY A 445 4.07 -16.05 -21.01
CA GLY A 445 5.25 -16.86 -21.26
C GLY A 445 6.50 -15.99 -21.13
N GLN A 446 7.53 -16.53 -20.50
CA GLN A 446 8.81 -15.88 -20.31
C GLN A 446 9.92 -16.91 -20.45
N PHE A 447 10.97 -16.53 -21.12
CA PHE A 447 12.20 -17.30 -21.17
C PHE A 447 13.25 -16.65 -20.28
N GLU A 448 14.16 -17.46 -19.76
CA GLU A 448 15.42 -17.05 -19.21
C GLU A 448 16.54 -17.72 -20.00
N VAL A 449 17.40 -16.93 -20.61
CA VAL A 449 18.48 -17.40 -21.46
C VAL A 449 19.80 -16.86 -20.92
N LEU A 450 20.67 -17.73 -20.45
CA LEU A 450 22.07 -17.39 -20.17
C LEU A 450 22.91 -17.85 -21.37
N TRP A 451 23.59 -16.92 -22.03
CA TRP A 451 24.54 -17.17 -23.10
C TRP A 451 25.89 -16.53 -22.75
N HIS A 452 26.89 -17.37 -22.40
CA HIS A 452 28.15 -16.91 -21.84
C HIS A 452 27.99 -16.02 -20.59
N ARG A 453 28.06 -14.70 -20.79
CA ARG A 453 27.93 -13.65 -19.76
C ARG A 453 26.69 -12.80 -19.91
N LEU A 454 25.93 -13.05 -20.96
CA LEU A 454 24.70 -12.33 -21.25
C LEU A 454 23.49 -13.15 -20.78
N GLN A 455 22.71 -12.57 -19.91
CA GLN A 455 21.45 -13.14 -19.44
C GLN A 455 20.31 -12.26 -19.94
N VAL A 456 19.28 -12.86 -20.55
CA VAL A 456 18.12 -12.15 -21.11
C VAL A 456 16.83 -12.83 -20.69
N TRP A 457 15.82 -12.02 -20.38
CA TRP A 457 14.47 -12.45 -20.00
C TRP A 457 13.43 -11.84 -20.92
N PRO A 458 13.25 -12.36 -22.14
CA PRO A 458 12.12 -11.97 -22.97
C PRO A 458 10.83 -12.61 -22.46
N GLY A 459 9.77 -11.84 -22.35
CA GLY A 459 8.47 -12.31 -21.91
C GLY A 459 7.32 -11.57 -22.58
N LEU A 460 6.17 -12.20 -22.57
CA LEU A 460 4.91 -11.65 -23.06
C LEU A 460 3.78 -12.07 -22.12
N ARG A 461 2.92 -11.12 -21.81
CA ARG A 461 1.66 -11.36 -21.10
C ARG A 461 0.50 -10.82 -21.93
N VAL A 462 -0.62 -11.55 -21.94
CA VAL A 462 -1.86 -11.14 -22.60
C VAL A 462 -2.98 -11.29 -21.57
N ASP A 463 -3.73 -10.22 -21.34
CA ASP A 463 -4.87 -10.20 -20.43
C ASP A 463 -6.13 -9.80 -21.19
N TYR A 464 -7.25 -10.46 -20.88
CA TYR A 464 -8.58 -10.10 -21.33
C TYR A 464 -9.45 -9.75 -20.11
N ASP A 465 -9.98 -8.53 -20.09
CA ASP A 465 -10.94 -8.07 -19.09
C ASP A 465 -12.33 -7.97 -19.70
N ARG A 466 -13.26 -8.75 -19.19
CA ARG A 466 -14.64 -8.81 -19.70
C ARG A 466 -15.42 -7.53 -19.42
N PHE A 467 -15.11 -6.83 -18.32
CA PHE A 467 -15.85 -5.63 -17.92
C PHE A 467 -15.62 -4.48 -18.90
N SER A 468 -14.40 -4.29 -19.36
CA SER A 468 -14.03 -3.29 -20.38
C SER A 468 -14.08 -3.82 -21.80
N GLY A 469 -14.04 -5.16 -21.98
CA GLY A 469 -13.91 -5.82 -23.27
C GLY A 469 -12.53 -5.69 -23.91
N ASN A 470 -11.52 -5.24 -23.14
CA ASN A 470 -10.18 -4.99 -23.64
C ASN A 470 -9.33 -6.27 -23.65
N THR A 471 -8.46 -6.36 -24.67
CA THR A 471 -7.37 -7.33 -24.73
C THR A 471 -6.06 -6.55 -24.68
N ASP A 472 -5.29 -6.79 -23.63
CA ASP A 472 -4.09 -6.04 -23.29
C ASP A 472 -2.84 -6.90 -23.52
N ILE A 473 -1.89 -6.40 -24.35
CA ILE A 473 -0.66 -7.10 -24.72
C ILE A 473 0.52 -6.38 -24.06
N ALA A 474 1.19 -7.07 -23.14
CA ALA A 474 2.23 -6.54 -22.27
C ALA A 474 3.61 -7.20 -22.53
N PRO A 475 4.43 -6.68 -23.45
CA PRO A 475 5.78 -7.16 -23.64
C PRO A 475 6.65 -6.87 -22.42
N ARG A 476 7.54 -7.80 -22.09
CA ARG A 476 8.54 -7.73 -21.02
C ARG A 476 9.91 -8.05 -21.59
N PHE A 477 10.88 -7.24 -21.22
CA PHE A 477 12.26 -7.48 -21.59
C PHE A 477 13.20 -6.97 -20.50
N LYS A 478 14.07 -7.84 -20.03
CA LYS A 478 15.21 -7.53 -19.15
C LYS A 478 16.45 -8.20 -19.73
N SER A 479 17.59 -7.56 -19.63
CA SER A 479 18.89 -8.13 -19.99
C SER A 479 19.96 -7.67 -19.03
N GLU A 480 20.89 -8.57 -18.68
CA GLU A 480 22.04 -8.29 -17.85
C GLU A 480 23.30 -8.88 -18.49
N TYR A 481 24.38 -8.13 -18.48
CA TYR A 481 25.70 -8.56 -18.97
C TYR A 481 26.73 -8.50 -17.83
N ASP A 482 27.31 -9.67 -17.46
CA ASP A 482 28.39 -9.74 -16.48
C ASP A 482 29.72 -9.40 -17.17
N LEU A 483 30.21 -8.16 -16.96
CA LEU A 483 31.37 -7.63 -17.67
C LEU A 483 32.63 -8.46 -17.44
N PHE A 484 32.83 -8.96 -16.23
CA PHE A 484 34.05 -9.71 -15.86
C PHE A 484 33.82 -11.22 -15.74
N GLY A 485 32.55 -11.69 -15.72
CA GLY A 485 32.19 -13.10 -15.55
C GLY A 485 32.34 -13.62 -14.11
N ASN A 486 32.44 -12.71 -13.13
CA ASN A 486 32.60 -13.04 -11.72
C ASN A 486 31.60 -12.27 -10.82
N SER A 487 30.56 -11.75 -11.42
CA SER A 487 29.53 -10.96 -10.76
C SER A 487 30.00 -9.67 -10.07
N MET A 488 31.24 -9.23 -10.30
CA MET A 488 31.72 -7.97 -9.73
C MET A 488 31.01 -6.75 -10.35
N LEU A 489 30.66 -6.82 -11.64
CA LEU A 489 29.95 -5.74 -12.34
C LEU A 489 29.03 -6.33 -13.40
N ARG A 490 27.74 -6.17 -13.20
CA ARG A 490 26.68 -6.48 -14.16
C ARG A 490 26.06 -5.19 -14.66
N ILE A 491 25.82 -5.10 -15.95
CA ILE A 491 25.16 -3.96 -16.60
C ILE A 491 23.81 -4.47 -17.08
N GLY A 492 22.73 -3.85 -16.61
CA GLY A 492 21.35 -4.26 -16.90
C GLY A 492 20.57 -3.17 -17.66
N VAL A 493 19.68 -3.62 -18.53
CA VAL A 493 18.68 -2.77 -19.20
C VAL A 493 17.32 -3.46 -19.22
N GLY A 494 16.24 -2.68 -19.22
CA GLY A 494 14.87 -3.21 -19.28
C GLY A 494 13.95 -2.30 -20.08
N ALA A 495 12.97 -2.92 -20.77
CA ALA A 495 11.90 -2.24 -21.47
C ALA A 495 10.60 -3.04 -21.33
N ASN A 496 9.59 -2.45 -20.65
CA ASN A 496 8.43 -3.19 -20.22
C ASN A 496 7.14 -2.38 -20.42
N ARG A 497 6.02 -3.08 -20.61
CA ARG A 497 4.67 -2.50 -20.52
C ARG A 497 3.87 -3.24 -19.47
N TYR A 498 3.16 -2.50 -18.63
CA TYR A 498 2.30 -3.02 -17.58
C TYR A 498 0.90 -2.45 -17.74
N TYR A 499 -0.13 -3.29 -17.62
CA TYR A 499 -1.52 -2.87 -17.59
C TYR A 499 -2.07 -2.96 -16.19
N GLY A 500 -2.83 -1.93 -15.80
CA GLY A 500 -3.48 -1.86 -14.49
C GLY A 500 -4.72 -2.73 -14.41
N GLN A 501 -5.26 -2.86 -13.19
CA GLN A 501 -6.58 -3.45 -12.97
C GLN A 501 -7.68 -2.43 -13.29
N HIS A 502 -8.78 -2.89 -13.89
CA HIS A 502 -10.01 -2.11 -13.88
C HIS A 502 -10.60 -2.06 -12.49
N LEU A 503 -10.73 -0.85 -11.95
CA LEU A 503 -11.32 -0.66 -10.64
C LEU A 503 -12.82 -0.88 -10.71
N SER A 504 -13.31 -1.91 -10.03
CA SER A 504 -14.73 -2.21 -9.91
C SER A 504 -15.53 -1.03 -9.36
N ALA A 505 -14.88 -0.17 -8.56
CA ALA A 505 -15.47 1.06 -8.04
C ALA A 505 -16.02 2.00 -9.12
N TYR A 506 -15.43 2.04 -10.31
CA TYR A 506 -15.97 2.86 -11.41
C TYR A 506 -17.32 2.36 -11.94
N ALA A 507 -17.54 1.03 -11.89
CA ALA A 507 -18.81 0.44 -12.31
C ALA A 507 -19.99 0.84 -11.42
N PHE A 508 -19.72 1.13 -10.15
CA PHE A 508 -20.70 1.50 -9.13
C PHE A 508 -20.82 3.01 -8.91
N ARG A 509 -19.99 3.82 -9.60
CA ARG A 509 -19.96 5.27 -9.44
C ARG A 509 -21.14 5.96 -10.14
N ARG A 510 -22.32 5.33 -10.16
CA ARG A 510 -23.54 5.99 -10.58
C ARG A 510 -23.95 7.01 -9.52
N HIS A 511 -24.33 8.18 -9.99
CA HIS A 511 -24.94 9.17 -9.10
C HIS A 511 -26.23 8.61 -8.54
N ARG A 512 -26.30 8.51 -7.21
CA ARG A 512 -27.54 8.24 -6.52
C ARG A 512 -28.48 9.41 -6.78
N PRO A 513 -29.73 9.22 -7.23
CA PRO A 513 -30.66 10.32 -7.42
C PRO A 513 -30.77 11.15 -6.13
N ILE A 514 -30.66 12.45 -6.27
CA ILE A 514 -30.79 13.38 -5.15
C ILE A 514 -31.98 14.25 -5.46
N ASN A 515 -32.98 14.17 -4.61
CA ASN A 515 -34.04 15.15 -4.58
C ASN A 515 -33.63 16.27 -3.62
N THR A 516 -33.43 17.48 -4.15
CA THR A 516 -33.04 18.64 -3.33
C THR A 516 -34.19 19.65 -3.28
N GLN A 517 -34.69 19.89 -2.08
CA GLN A 517 -35.65 20.95 -1.81
C GLN A 517 -34.94 22.09 -1.08
N ILE A 518 -35.17 23.32 -1.52
CA ILE A 518 -34.56 24.50 -0.91
C ILE A 518 -35.69 25.43 -0.48
N PHE A 519 -35.58 25.92 0.74
CA PHE A 519 -36.53 26.89 1.32
C PHE A 519 -35.77 28.14 1.74
N ASP A 520 -36.31 29.32 1.39
CA ASP A 520 -35.83 30.56 1.94
C ASP A 520 -36.62 30.85 3.25
N ILE A 521 -35.87 31.04 4.32
CA ILE A 521 -36.44 31.33 5.65
C ILE A 521 -36.61 32.85 5.78
N GLN A 522 -37.84 33.30 6.01
CA GLN A 522 -38.20 34.70 6.19
C GLN A 522 -37.87 35.15 7.63
N PRO A 523 -37.79 36.47 7.90
CA PRO A 523 -37.54 36.98 9.26
C PRO A 523 -38.59 36.57 10.30
N ASP A 524 -39.84 36.26 9.87
CA ASP A 524 -40.91 35.75 10.72
C ASP A 524 -40.84 34.22 10.96
N GLY A 525 -39.84 33.56 10.40
CA GLY A 525 -39.65 32.11 10.51
C GLY A 525 -40.46 31.30 9.49
N SER A 526 -41.26 31.93 8.61
CA SER A 526 -41.96 31.22 7.54
C SER A 526 -41.00 30.75 6.48
N GLU A 527 -41.26 29.59 5.85
CA GLU A 527 -40.43 28.96 4.82
C GLU A 527 -41.11 29.10 3.44
N ILE A 528 -40.40 29.68 2.48
CA ILE A 528 -40.88 29.82 1.11
C ILE A 528 -40.11 28.85 0.24
N PRO A 529 -40.75 27.87 -0.43
CA PRO A 529 -40.08 26.99 -1.36
C PRO A 529 -39.41 27.76 -2.49
N ARG A 530 -38.16 27.40 -2.80
CA ARG A 530 -37.43 27.84 -3.99
C ARG A 530 -37.51 26.74 -5.05
N ASP A 531 -37.49 27.10 -6.33
CA ASP A 531 -37.41 26.09 -7.39
C ASP A 531 -36.26 25.10 -7.10
N PRO A 532 -36.55 23.79 -7.13
CA PRO A 532 -35.53 22.78 -6.81
C PRO A 532 -34.38 22.87 -7.80
N SER A 533 -33.16 22.90 -7.29
CA SER A 533 -31.99 22.79 -8.13
C SER A 533 -31.96 21.39 -8.74
N VAL A 534 -31.84 21.28 -10.09
CA VAL A 534 -31.63 20.00 -10.75
C VAL A 534 -30.34 19.38 -10.23
N GLY A 535 -30.44 18.18 -9.66
CA GLY A 535 -29.30 17.47 -9.14
C GLY A 535 -28.31 17.15 -10.23
N THR A 536 -27.04 17.12 -9.88
CA THR A 536 -25.93 16.73 -10.77
C THR A 536 -26.08 15.26 -11.17
N THR A 537 -26.19 14.97 -12.47
CA THR A 537 -26.23 13.60 -12.95
C THR A 537 -24.80 13.12 -13.22
N ARG A 538 -24.39 12.00 -12.62
CA ARG A 538 -23.09 11.39 -12.87
C ARG A 538 -23.28 10.05 -13.58
N ASN A 539 -23.04 10.01 -14.88
CA ASN A 539 -23.08 8.80 -15.67
C ASN A 539 -21.65 8.34 -15.92
N TYR A 540 -21.23 7.31 -15.20
CA TYR A 540 -19.95 6.67 -15.42
C TYR A 540 -20.15 5.36 -16.19
N SER A 541 -20.08 5.42 -17.51
CA SER A 541 -19.97 4.23 -18.35
C SER A 541 -18.51 3.85 -18.48
N SER A 542 -18.21 2.56 -18.40
CA SER A 542 -16.89 2.00 -18.74
C SER A 542 -16.77 1.63 -20.21
N ASP A 543 -17.85 1.78 -20.99
CA ASP A 543 -17.88 1.39 -22.39
C ASP A 543 -16.90 2.22 -23.21
N GLY A 544 -16.05 1.54 -23.98
CA GLY A 544 -15.08 2.18 -24.87
C GLY A 544 -13.83 2.74 -24.16
N LEU A 545 -13.68 2.53 -22.86
CA LEU A 545 -12.48 2.93 -22.13
C LEU A 545 -11.35 1.91 -22.32
N SER A 546 -10.16 2.41 -22.57
CA SER A 546 -8.94 1.61 -22.64
C SER A 546 -8.44 1.29 -21.22
N THR A 547 -7.76 0.15 -21.04
CA THR A 547 -7.07 -0.17 -19.81
C THR A 547 -5.90 0.80 -19.58
N PRO A 548 -5.77 1.43 -18.40
CA PRO A 548 -4.61 2.22 -18.04
C PRO A 548 -3.33 1.38 -18.09
N TYR A 549 -2.25 1.94 -18.65
CA TYR A 549 -0.98 1.22 -18.74
C TYR A 549 0.24 2.11 -18.45
N SER A 550 1.36 1.45 -18.20
CA SER A 550 2.65 2.07 -17.94
C SER A 550 3.70 1.51 -18.90
N ASP A 551 4.38 2.39 -19.62
CA ASP A 551 5.60 2.07 -20.38
C ASP A 551 6.81 2.40 -19.53
N GLU A 552 7.69 1.42 -19.33
CA GLU A 552 8.91 1.48 -18.52
C GLU A 552 10.14 1.31 -19.37
N ILE A 553 11.15 2.14 -19.08
CA ILE A 553 12.53 1.95 -19.52
C ILE A 553 13.41 2.07 -18.28
N SER A 554 14.32 1.11 -18.11
CA SER A 554 15.25 1.06 -16.99
C SER A 554 16.66 0.72 -17.45
N GLY A 555 17.64 1.11 -16.64
CA GLY A 555 19.04 0.73 -16.82
C GLY A 555 19.77 0.83 -15.50
N GLY A 556 20.81 0.02 -15.32
CA GLY A 556 21.54 0.01 -14.05
C GLY A 556 22.78 -0.84 -14.09
N ILE A 557 23.49 -0.78 -12.98
CA ILE A 557 24.64 -1.64 -12.69
C ILE A 557 24.44 -2.28 -11.32
N SER A 558 24.90 -3.52 -11.18
CA SER A 558 24.87 -4.24 -9.91
C SER A 558 26.10 -5.15 -9.79
N GLY A 559 26.37 -5.61 -8.60
CA GLY A 559 27.49 -6.55 -8.41
C GLY A 559 27.85 -6.81 -6.97
N LEU A 560 28.92 -7.62 -6.82
CA LEU A 560 29.49 -7.99 -5.53
C LEU A 560 30.98 -7.61 -5.49
N VAL A 561 31.34 -6.70 -4.58
CA VAL A 561 32.74 -6.21 -4.41
C VAL A 561 33.05 -6.16 -2.93
N PHE A 562 34.16 -6.80 -2.53
CA PHE A 562 34.62 -6.87 -1.12
C PHE A 562 33.54 -7.34 -0.13
N GLY A 563 32.67 -8.24 -0.55
CA GLY A 563 31.52 -8.72 0.26
C GLY A 563 30.35 -7.76 0.38
N PHE A 564 30.37 -6.63 -0.35
CA PHE A 564 29.24 -5.73 -0.51
C PHE A 564 28.48 -6.06 -1.79
N ASN A 565 27.20 -6.37 -1.64
CA ASN A 565 26.25 -6.32 -2.76
C ASN A 565 25.86 -4.87 -3.01
N TYR A 566 25.94 -4.42 -4.24
CA TYR A 566 25.54 -3.07 -4.60
C TYR A 566 24.67 -3.05 -5.86
N GLY A 567 23.81 -2.09 -5.94
CA GLY A 567 22.97 -1.79 -7.11
C GLY A 567 22.80 -0.31 -7.30
N PHE A 568 22.85 0.14 -8.55
CA PHE A 568 22.48 1.48 -8.97
C PHE A 568 21.56 1.35 -10.17
N SER A 569 20.41 2.01 -10.15
CA SER A 569 19.44 1.96 -11.24
C SER A 569 18.87 3.33 -11.56
N ALA A 570 18.48 3.51 -12.81
CA ALA A 570 17.71 4.63 -13.32
C ALA A 570 16.45 4.08 -14.02
N LEU A 571 15.31 4.73 -13.75
CA LEU A 571 13.98 4.29 -14.20
C LEU A 571 13.21 5.49 -14.73
N GLN A 572 12.53 5.29 -15.86
CA GLN A 572 11.48 6.18 -16.34
C GLN A 572 10.23 5.38 -16.61
N ARG A 573 9.08 5.82 -16.04
CA ARG A 573 7.74 5.32 -16.36
C ARG A 573 6.85 6.42 -16.89
N LYS A 574 6.07 6.07 -17.91
CA LYS A 574 5.01 6.94 -18.44
C LYS A 574 3.70 6.20 -18.29
N HIS A 575 2.90 6.63 -17.33
CA HIS A 575 1.53 6.12 -17.16
C HIS A 575 0.62 6.81 -18.15
N LYS A 576 -0.14 6.03 -18.90
CA LYS A 576 -1.00 6.49 -19.97
C LYS A 576 -2.40 5.92 -19.85
N LYS A 577 -3.37 6.60 -20.46
CA LYS A 577 -4.76 6.17 -20.45
C LYS A 577 -5.37 6.07 -19.04
N GLN A 578 -4.84 6.82 -18.07
CA GLN A 578 -5.41 6.86 -16.73
C GLN A 578 -6.83 7.43 -16.78
N LEU A 579 -7.71 6.81 -16.00
CA LEU A 579 -9.11 7.21 -15.95
C LEU A 579 -9.29 8.51 -15.16
N ILE A 580 -10.02 9.44 -15.74
CA ILE A 580 -10.42 10.68 -15.10
C ILE A 580 -11.90 10.93 -15.39
N SER A 581 -12.56 11.66 -14.49
CA SER A 581 -13.93 12.08 -14.67
C SER A 581 -13.96 13.49 -15.25
N LYS A 582 -14.69 13.70 -16.33
CA LYS A 582 -14.88 14.99 -16.99
C LYS A 582 -16.35 15.39 -17.03
N THR A 583 -16.62 16.69 -17.14
CA THR A 583 -17.96 17.23 -17.40
C THR A 583 -17.86 18.40 -18.37
N ASP A 584 -18.79 18.47 -19.33
CA ASP A 584 -18.88 19.56 -20.29
C ASP A 584 -19.87 20.65 -19.85
N ASP A 585 -20.90 20.27 -19.07
CA ASP A 585 -21.97 21.15 -18.63
C ASP A 585 -21.97 21.46 -17.11
N GLY A 586 -21.03 20.83 -16.38
CA GLY A 586 -20.96 20.93 -14.92
C GLY A 586 -22.00 20.14 -14.15
N SER A 587 -22.90 19.45 -14.85
CA SER A 587 -23.98 18.62 -14.30
C SER A 587 -23.83 17.15 -14.68
N SER A 588 -23.38 16.87 -15.91
CA SER A 588 -23.20 15.50 -16.41
C SER A 588 -21.72 15.13 -16.43
N TYR A 589 -21.33 14.10 -15.68
CA TYR A 589 -19.97 13.64 -15.58
C TYR A 589 -19.79 12.31 -16.31
N PHE A 590 -18.68 12.14 -17.00
CA PHE A 590 -18.32 10.92 -17.73
C PHE A 590 -16.85 10.57 -17.55
N LEU A 591 -16.48 9.30 -17.75
CA LEU A 591 -15.10 8.84 -17.66
C LEU A 591 -14.38 8.96 -19.01
N THR A 592 -13.11 9.35 -18.98
CA THR A 592 -12.21 9.40 -20.14
C THR A 592 -10.84 8.80 -19.81
N ASN A 593 -10.06 8.47 -20.86
CA ASN A 593 -8.68 8.01 -20.73
C ASN A 593 -7.63 9.13 -20.92
N ASP A 594 -7.98 10.38 -20.63
CA ASP A 594 -7.08 11.51 -20.85
C ASP A 594 -6.03 11.71 -19.77
N GLY A 595 -6.16 10.98 -18.66
CA GLY A 595 -5.20 11.03 -17.55
C GLY A 595 -3.84 10.48 -17.97
N LYS A 596 -2.78 11.12 -17.48
CA LYS A 596 -1.38 10.70 -17.67
C LYS A 596 -0.52 11.15 -16.49
N SER A 597 0.57 10.43 -16.25
CA SER A 597 1.60 10.82 -15.31
C SER A 597 2.96 10.31 -15.75
N GLU A 598 4.01 10.92 -15.24
CA GLU A 598 5.39 10.52 -15.49
C GLU A 598 6.15 10.41 -14.18
N TYR A 599 6.88 9.32 -14.04
CA TYR A 599 7.77 9.04 -12.94
C TYR A 599 9.19 8.84 -13.44
N ARG A 600 10.16 9.44 -12.74
CA ARG A 600 11.59 9.24 -12.98
C ARG A 600 12.26 8.98 -11.65
N GLU A 601 13.17 8.02 -11.64
CA GLU A 601 13.88 7.60 -10.44
C GLU A 601 15.34 7.31 -10.75
N ILE A 602 16.19 7.62 -9.77
CA ILE A 602 17.55 7.11 -9.65
C ILE A 602 17.64 6.51 -8.25
N SER A 603 18.04 5.26 -8.15
CA SER A 603 18.19 4.54 -6.88
C SER A 603 19.56 3.92 -6.74
N PHE A 604 20.00 3.82 -5.49
CA PHE A 604 21.24 3.17 -5.08
C PHE A 604 20.94 2.31 -3.87
N THR A 605 21.47 1.08 -3.87
CA THR A 605 21.37 0.15 -2.75
C THR A 605 22.71 -0.50 -2.52
N ILE A 606 23.11 -0.66 -1.25
CA ILE A 606 24.29 -1.41 -0.85
C ILE A 606 23.99 -2.20 0.41
N GLN A 607 24.37 -3.47 0.39
CA GLN A 607 24.15 -4.41 1.48
C GLN A 607 25.42 -5.18 1.79
N ARG A 608 25.61 -5.47 3.06
CA ARG A 608 26.64 -6.40 3.52
C ARG A 608 26.14 -7.23 4.69
N ASP A 609 26.36 -8.54 4.61
CA ASP A 609 26.22 -9.48 5.70
C ASP A 609 27.62 -9.83 6.19
N PHE A 610 27.87 -9.79 7.50
CA PHE A 610 29.16 -10.11 8.09
C PHE A 610 29.02 -10.67 9.49
N ARG A 611 30.00 -11.44 9.90
CA ARG A 611 30.10 -11.99 11.25
C ARG A 611 31.38 -11.48 11.90
N LEU A 612 31.26 -11.00 13.13
CA LEU A 612 32.39 -10.62 13.97
C LEU A 612 32.57 -11.68 15.07
N GLU A 613 33.79 -12.15 15.27
CA GLU A 613 34.13 -13.04 16.37
C GLU A 613 33.72 -12.35 17.69
N ASN A 614 32.99 -13.07 18.53
CA ASN A 614 32.48 -12.62 19.85
C ASN A 614 31.39 -11.54 19.83
N LEU A 615 31.07 -10.94 18.69
CA LEU A 615 30.01 -9.93 18.57
C LEU A 615 28.78 -10.41 17.77
N GLY A 616 28.89 -11.57 17.09
CA GLY A 616 27.76 -12.17 16.40
C GLY A 616 27.60 -11.79 14.93
N SER A 617 26.41 -11.95 14.36
CA SER A 617 26.11 -11.72 12.96
C SER A 617 25.36 -10.40 12.75
N HIS A 618 25.74 -9.71 11.67
CA HIS A 618 25.25 -8.37 11.36
C HIS A 618 24.91 -8.27 9.88
N ARG A 619 23.84 -7.54 9.59
CA ARG A 619 23.46 -7.08 8.24
C ARG A 619 23.31 -5.57 8.26
N ILE A 620 23.82 -4.93 7.24
CA ILE A 620 23.62 -3.49 6.98
C ILE A 620 23.08 -3.36 5.56
N LEU A 621 21.98 -2.65 5.41
CA LEU A 621 21.35 -2.30 4.14
C LEU A 621 21.16 -0.78 4.10
N LEU A 622 21.78 -0.13 3.13
CA LEU A 622 21.57 1.28 2.82
C LEU A 622 20.92 1.39 1.45
N SER A 623 19.78 2.06 1.37
CA SER A 623 19.12 2.39 0.12
C SER A 623 18.85 3.89 0.02
N ALA A 624 18.99 4.45 -1.17
CA ALA A 624 18.77 5.86 -1.46
C ALA A 624 18.04 6.00 -2.79
N THR A 625 16.99 6.80 -2.81
CA THR A 625 16.18 7.05 -4.00
C THR A 625 15.99 8.54 -4.18
N LYS A 626 16.24 9.02 -5.41
CA LYS A 626 15.84 10.34 -5.86
C LYS A 626 14.80 10.18 -6.94
N SER A 627 13.60 10.76 -6.74
CA SER A 627 12.50 10.63 -7.67
C SER A 627 11.80 11.94 -7.97
N LYS A 628 11.08 11.96 -9.09
CA LYS A 628 10.20 13.05 -9.50
C LYS A 628 8.94 12.45 -10.11
N THR A 629 7.78 12.87 -9.62
CA THR A 629 6.47 12.51 -10.14
C THR A 629 5.73 13.73 -10.63
N ASN A 630 5.30 13.72 -11.88
CA ASN A 630 4.35 14.68 -12.42
C ASN A 630 3.05 13.97 -12.74
N THR A 631 1.90 14.56 -12.41
CA THR A 631 0.60 13.93 -12.63
C THR A 631 -0.46 14.91 -13.08
N PHE A 632 -1.28 14.48 -14.03
CA PHE A 632 -2.45 15.24 -14.48
C PHE A 632 -3.56 15.27 -13.42
N ASN A 633 -3.60 14.26 -12.56
CA ASN A 633 -4.68 14.05 -11.59
C ASN A 633 -4.12 13.49 -10.28
N GLY A 634 -4.30 14.23 -9.17
CA GLY A 634 -3.83 13.84 -7.84
C GLY A 634 -4.65 12.70 -7.21
N TYR A 635 -5.98 12.68 -7.39
CA TYR A 635 -6.90 11.79 -6.66
C TYR A 635 -7.80 10.97 -7.57
N TYR A 636 -8.24 9.81 -7.09
CA TYR A 636 -9.23 8.95 -7.73
C TYR A 636 -10.57 9.65 -8.01
N TYR A 637 -10.98 10.55 -7.13
CA TYR A 637 -12.26 11.29 -7.23
C TYR A 637 -12.16 12.66 -7.89
N SER A 638 -11.04 13.01 -8.49
CA SER A 638 -10.91 14.30 -9.14
C SER A 638 -11.86 14.39 -10.33
N ASP A 639 -12.97 15.08 -10.13
CA ASP A 639 -13.89 15.44 -11.20
C ASP A 639 -13.35 16.67 -11.94
N ILE A 640 -13.14 16.50 -13.22
CA ILE A 640 -12.52 17.48 -14.09
C ILE A 640 -13.57 18.13 -14.97
N ARG A 641 -13.68 19.44 -14.95
CA ARG A 641 -14.53 20.18 -15.87
C ARG A 641 -13.74 20.49 -17.13
N SER A 642 -14.16 19.95 -18.29
CA SER A 642 -13.42 20.11 -19.57
C SER A 642 -13.67 21.42 -20.28
N THR A 643 -14.90 21.88 -20.31
CA THR A 643 -15.31 23.18 -20.83
C THR A 643 -16.54 23.63 -20.06
N ARG A 644 -16.49 24.80 -19.48
CA ARG A 644 -17.67 25.41 -18.90
C ARG A 644 -17.56 26.90 -19.04
N THR A 645 -18.65 27.51 -19.45
CA THR A 645 -18.81 28.95 -19.32
C THR A 645 -19.00 29.27 -17.83
N LEU A 646 -17.93 29.72 -17.18
CA LEU A 646 -17.99 30.28 -15.84
C LEU A 646 -18.10 31.79 -16.00
N LEU A 647 -19.19 32.40 -15.51
CA LEU A 647 -19.44 33.84 -15.65
C LEU A 647 -19.38 34.38 -17.09
N GLY A 648 -19.66 33.51 -18.10
CA GLY A 648 -19.63 33.91 -19.51
C GLY A 648 -18.30 33.68 -20.22
N TYR A 649 -17.34 33.03 -19.58
CA TYR A 649 -16.02 32.72 -20.17
C TYR A 649 -15.76 31.21 -20.26
N ASP A 650 -15.04 30.80 -21.30
CA ASP A 650 -14.63 29.42 -21.49
C ASP A 650 -13.60 29.00 -20.42
N TYR A 651 -13.72 27.81 -19.93
CA TYR A 651 -12.81 27.24 -18.91
C TYR A 651 -11.86 26.25 -19.59
N ASN A 652 -10.54 26.55 -19.54
CA ASN A 652 -9.52 25.67 -20.05
C ASN A 652 -9.01 24.76 -18.93
N TYR A 653 -9.21 23.46 -19.12
CA TYR A 653 -8.90 22.45 -18.10
C TYR A 653 -7.53 21.80 -18.26
N ASP A 654 -7.05 21.69 -19.48
CA ASP A 654 -5.75 21.07 -19.77
C ASP A 654 -4.58 21.96 -19.40
N MET A 655 -4.87 23.25 -19.18
CA MET A 655 -3.90 24.27 -18.77
C MET A 655 -4.25 24.78 -17.38
N VAL A 656 -3.22 25.14 -16.63
CA VAL A 656 -3.33 25.68 -15.26
C VAL A 656 -2.29 26.77 -15.04
N PHE A 657 -2.53 27.61 -14.04
CA PHE A 657 -1.46 28.42 -13.47
C PHE A 657 -0.81 27.69 -12.31
N PHE A 658 0.51 27.68 -12.28
CA PHE A 658 1.31 27.14 -11.20
C PHE A 658 2.43 28.12 -10.84
N ASN A 659 2.38 28.70 -9.64
CA ASN A 659 3.26 29.79 -9.19
C ASN A 659 3.29 30.98 -10.18
N GLY A 660 2.16 31.31 -10.76
CA GLY A 660 2.02 32.40 -11.72
C GLY A 660 2.33 32.05 -13.17
N GLU A 661 2.87 30.88 -13.47
CA GLU A 661 3.18 30.43 -14.84
C GLU A 661 2.01 29.62 -15.41
N TYR A 662 1.63 29.91 -16.66
CA TYR A 662 0.60 29.17 -17.40
C TYR A 662 1.22 27.95 -18.06
N MET A 663 0.80 26.76 -17.67
CA MET A 663 1.43 25.49 -18.08
C MET A 663 0.43 24.35 -18.23
N SER A 664 0.88 23.25 -18.81
CA SER A 664 0.05 22.04 -18.88
C SER A 664 -0.22 21.47 -17.48
N ARG A 665 -1.46 21.10 -17.21
CA ARG A 665 -1.84 20.40 -15.98
C ARG A 665 -1.06 19.09 -15.78
N ALA A 666 -0.67 18.42 -16.85
CA ALA A 666 0.11 17.18 -16.79
C ALA A 666 1.52 17.36 -16.21
N ASP A 667 2.01 18.60 -16.14
CA ASP A 667 3.33 18.91 -15.61
C ASP A 667 3.28 19.33 -14.12
N LEU A 668 2.08 19.35 -13.51
CA LEU A 668 1.93 19.61 -12.08
C LEU A 668 2.67 18.55 -11.26
N PRO A 669 3.34 18.93 -10.15
CA PRO A 669 3.87 17.94 -9.20
C PRO A 669 2.74 17.16 -8.57
N ALA A 670 2.99 15.88 -8.24
CA ALA A 670 2.03 15.09 -7.48
C ALA A 670 1.86 15.67 -6.06
N GLU A 671 0.65 15.65 -5.55
CA GLU A 671 0.33 16.20 -4.22
C GLU A 671 0.85 15.31 -3.09
N ASN A 672 0.59 13.99 -3.20
CA ASN A 672 0.96 12.97 -2.22
C ASN A 672 2.04 12.04 -2.75
N TYR A 673 2.74 11.32 -1.87
CA TYR A 673 3.78 10.33 -2.22
C TYR A 673 4.89 10.91 -3.12
N ASN A 674 5.22 12.18 -2.93
CA ASN A 674 6.16 12.92 -3.76
C ASN A 674 7.36 13.42 -2.96
N SER A 675 7.96 12.56 -2.14
CA SER A 675 9.24 12.89 -1.50
C SER A 675 10.34 12.81 -2.54
N PRO A 676 11.01 13.92 -2.88
CA PRO A 676 11.95 13.99 -4.02
C PRO A 676 13.19 13.12 -3.80
N TRP A 677 13.50 12.77 -2.57
CA TRP A 677 14.54 11.83 -2.21
C TRP A 677 14.28 11.23 -0.83
N VAL A 678 14.62 9.94 -0.73
CA VAL A 678 14.50 9.14 0.47
C VAL A 678 15.81 8.38 0.67
N LEU A 679 16.31 8.36 1.90
CA LEU A 679 17.42 7.53 2.33
C LEU A 679 16.89 6.59 3.42
N ALA A 680 17.15 5.29 3.30
CA ALA A 680 16.81 4.31 4.31
C ALA A 680 18.05 3.50 4.68
N LEU A 681 18.34 3.42 5.98
CA LEU A 681 19.40 2.60 6.55
C LEU A 681 18.75 1.58 7.49
N SER A 682 18.87 0.32 7.17
CA SER A 682 18.43 -0.78 8.02
C SER A 682 19.63 -1.55 8.54
N THR A 683 19.60 -1.91 9.83
CA THR A 683 20.58 -2.81 10.41
C THR A 683 19.90 -3.93 11.17
N SER A 684 20.40 -5.16 11.02
CA SER A 684 20.01 -6.30 11.83
C SER A 684 21.26 -6.86 12.50
N SER A 685 21.22 -7.01 13.81
CA SER A 685 22.36 -7.44 14.61
C SER A 685 21.94 -8.46 15.65
N ARG A 686 22.70 -9.54 15.75
CA ARG A 686 22.51 -10.64 16.70
C ARG A 686 23.76 -10.77 17.57
N PHE A 687 23.57 -10.68 18.89
CA PHE A 687 24.61 -10.71 19.90
C PHE A 687 24.39 -11.86 20.88
N LEU A 688 25.40 -12.16 21.70
CA LEU A 688 25.33 -13.11 22.81
C LEU A 688 24.79 -14.48 22.37
N ASN A 689 25.31 -15.05 21.28
CA ASN A 689 24.82 -16.30 20.69
C ASN A 689 23.30 -16.26 20.38
N ASP A 690 22.85 -15.16 19.76
CA ASP A 690 21.48 -14.88 19.36
C ASP A 690 20.48 -14.63 20.53
N HIS A 691 20.94 -14.50 21.78
CA HIS A 691 20.08 -14.12 22.88
C HIS A 691 19.62 -12.66 22.84
N LEU A 692 20.37 -11.78 22.19
CA LEU A 692 20.05 -10.38 22.06
C LEU A 692 20.05 -9.98 20.59
N ARG A 693 18.92 -9.51 20.11
CA ARG A 693 18.72 -9.13 18.71
C ARG A 693 18.29 -7.68 18.64
N PHE A 694 18.87 -6.93 17.71
CA PHE A 694 18.48 -5.57 17.39
C PHE A 694 18.18 -5.44 15.90
N TYR A 695 17.10 -4.77 15.61
CA TYR A 695 16.78 -4.29 14.30
C TYR A 695 16.58 -2.77 14.35
N THR A 696 17.21 -2.04 13.43
CA THR A 696 17.01 -0.60 13.31
C THR A 696 16.62 -0.24 11.89
N VAL A 697 15.73 0.71 11.73
CA VAL A 697 15.46 1.36 10.46
C VAL A 697 15.47 2.88 10.65
N THR A 698 16.40 3.53 9.98
CA THR A 698 16.45 4.99 9.88
C THR A 698 15.97 5.39 8.51
N ARG A 699 14.94 6.20 8.47
CA ARG A 699 14.38 6.72 7.23
C ARG A 699 14.46 8.25 7.23
N TRP A 700 15.08 8.79 6.20
CA TRP A 700 15.19 10.19 5.98
C TRP A 700 14.53 10.57 4.66
N ARG A 701 13.66 11.59 4.66
CA ARG A 701 13.06 12.15 3.46
C ARG A 701 13.42 13.61 3.26
N GLY A 702 13.55 14.02 2.01
CA GLY A 702 13.69 15.43 1.65
C GLY A 702 12.39 16.20 1.79
N SER A 703 12.47 17.50 1.83
CA SER A 703 11.29 18.37 1.76
C SER A 703 10.57 18.15 0.43
N SER A 704 9.25 18.02 0.49
CA SER A 704 8.36 17.89 -0.68
C SER A 704 7.60 19.19 -0.94
N LYS A 705 7.04 19.28 -2.15
CA LYS A 705 6.13 20.36 -2.53
C LYS A 705 4.72 19.78 -2.60
N GLY A 706 3.77 20.50 -1.99
CA GLY A 706 2.35 20.24 -2.17
C GLY A 706 1.71 21.34 -3.01
N LEU A 707 0.51 21.09 -3.50
CA LEU A 707 -0.30 22.04 -4.26
C LEU A 707 -1.35 22.67 -3.36
N VAL A 708 -1.49 23.99 -3.46
CA VAL A 708 -2.54 24.74 -2.79
C VAL A 708 -3.23 25.61 -3.82
N SER A 709 -4.55 25.72 -3.74
CA SER A 709 -5.28 26.67 -4.59
C SER A 709 -4.82 28.10 -4.35
N ASP A 710 -4.51 28.81 -5.44
CA ASP A 710 -4.11 30.20 -5.36
C ASP A 710 -5.36 31.09 -5.50
N ASN A 711 -5.78 31.66 -4.38
CA ASN A 711 -7.00 32.45 -4.27
C ASN A 711 -6.72 33.97 -4.31
N THR A 712 -5.55 34.37 -4.84
CA THR A 712 -5.24 35.80 -4.97
C THR A 712 -6.10 36.45 -6.05
N ASP A 713 -6.61 37.66 -5.75
CA ASP A 713 -7.48 38.41 -6.66
C ASP A 713 -6.73 39.04 -7.85
N GLU A 714 -5.42 39.20 -7.75
CA GLU A 714 -4.57 39.74 -8.81
C GLU A 714 -3.97 38.61 -9.64
N THR A 715 -4.34 38.56 -10.91
CA THR A 715 -3.80 37.60 -11.89
C THR A 715 -2.94 38.30 -12.94
N PRO A 716 -1.99 37.63 -13.60
CA PRO A 716 -1.18 38.20 -14.65
C PRO A 716 -1.96 38.80 -15.84
N TYR A 717 -3.20 38.37 -16.03
CA TYR A 717 -4.06 38.71 -17.19
C TYR A 717 -5.32 39.47 -16.81
N GLY A 718 -5.51 39.85 -15.56
CA GLY A 718 -6.68 40.63 -15.12
C GLY A 718 -7.09 40.34 -13.69
N THR A 719 -7.95 41.19 -13.15
CA THR A 719 -8.48 41.08 -11.78
C THR A 719 -9.87 40.43 -11.81
N ILE A 720 -10.09 39.43 -10.98
CA ILE A 720 -11.37 38.75 -10.80
C ILE A 720 -12.08 39.44 -9.65
N THR A 721 -13.09 40.26 -9.98
CA THR A 721 -13.94 40.92 -8.96
C THR A 721 -15.13 40.04 -8.58
N GLY A 722 -15.27 39.68 -7.30
CA GLY A 722 -16.51 39.21 -6.76
C GLY A 722 -16.65 37.82 -6.17
N ARG A 723 -15.61 36.96 -6.20
CA ARG A 723 -15.50 35.72 -5.41
C ARG A 723 -14.05 35.32 -5.29
N ALA A 724 -13.59 35.03 -4.08
CA ALA A 724 -12.34 34.28 -3.85
C ALA A 724 -12.44 32.93 -4.58
N SER A 725 -11.91 32.82 -5.76
CA SER A 725 -11.91 31.59 -6.54
C SER A 725 -10.52 31.29 -7.05
N SER A 726 -10.09 30.04 -6.92
CA SER A 726 -8.85 29.50 -7.49
C SER A 726 -8.84 29.46 -9.03
N PHE A 727 -9.54 30.41 -9.69
CA PHE A 727 -9.64 30.51 -11.14
C PHE A 727 -9.06 31.85 -11.60
N TRP A 728 -8.05 31.77 -12.45
CA TRP A 728 -7.42 32.93 -13.05
C TRP A 728 -7.80 33.08 -14.52
N ILE A 729 -7.80 34.32 -15.01
CA ILE A 729 -7.99 34.61 -16.44
C ILE A 729 -6.77 34.08 -17.20
N SER A 730 -7.02 33.22 -18.19
CA SER A 730 -5.98 32.63 -19.04
C SER A 730 -5.60 33.55 -20.20
N PRO A 731 -4.43 33.34 -20.87
CA PRO A 731 -3.96 34.19 -21.97
C PRO A 731 -4.90 34.25 -23.17
N ASP A 732 -5.75 33.24 -23.32
CA ASP A 732 -6.78 33.12 -24.38
C ASP A 732 -8.12 33.78 -24.02
N GLY A 733 -8.20 34.44 -22.86
CA GLY A 733 -9.39 35.13 -22.37
C GLY A 733 -10.41 34.23 -21.64
N GLY A 734 -10.09 32.92 -21.50
CA GLY A 734 -10.89 31.98 -20.69
C GLY A 734 -10.41 31.94 -19.24
N TYR A 735 -10.80 30.90 -18.52
CA TYR A 735 -10.41 30.66 -17.12
C TYR A 735 -9.63 29.35 -16.97
N SER A 736 -8.66 29.32 -16.06
CA SER A 736 -7.92 28.12 -15.65
C SER A 736 -7.73 28.09 -14.14
N ASN A 737 -7.63 26.89 -13.54
CA ASN A 737 -7.28 26.78 -12.13
C ASN A 737 -5.89 27.37 -11.86
N ALA A 738 -5.77 28.03 -10.71
CA ALA A 738 -4.50 28.52 -10.22
C ALA A 738 -4.04 27.80 -8.96
N TYR A 739 -2.79 27.41 -8.94
CA TYR A 739 -2.13 26.73 -7.84
C TYR A 739 -0.82 27.42 -7.46
N LYS A 740 -0.51 27.44 -6.18
CA LYS A 740 0.82 27.75 -5.65
C LYS A 740 1.44 26.54 -4.95
N SER A 741 2.76 26.49 -4.91
CA SER A 741 3.46 25.45 -4.19
C SER A 741 3.66 25.81 -2.74
N GLY A 742 3.24 24.93 -1.82
CA GLY A 742 3.66 24.93 -0.43
C GLY A 742 4.85 24.00 -0.21
N LYS A 743 5.58 24.21 0.89
CA LYS A 743 6.71 23.37 1.29
C LYS A 743 6.33 22.55 2.51
N ILE A 744 6.43 21.21 2.40
CA ILE A 744 6.32 20.28 3.51
C ILE A 744 7.75 19.91 3.92
N SER A 745 8.15 20.26 5.15
CA SER A 745 9.51 20.01 5.62
C SER A 745 9.78 18.53 5.77
N GLY A 746 10.90 18.08 5.22
CA GLY A 746 11.43 16.74 5.42
C GLY A 746 12.09 16.58 6.79
N GLY A 747 12.54 15.37 7.09
CA GLY A 747 13.23 15.03 8.32
C GLY A 747 13.63 13.56 8.35
N SER A 748 14.02 13.08 9.51
CA SER A 748 14.38 11.68 9.71
C SER A 748 13.71 11.09 10.93
N THR A 749 13.36 9.79 10.84
CA THR A 749 12.96 8.95 11.97
C THR A 749 13.88 7.75 12.05
N THR A 750 14.10 7.27 13.27
CA THR A 750 14.81 6.01 13.51
C THR A 750 13.95 5.18 14.44
N ASP A 751 13.54 4.01 13.95
CA ASP A 751 12.78 3.02 14.70
C ASP A 751 13.72 1.88 15.10
N ILE A 752 13.55 1.32 16.29
CA ILE A 752 14.38 0.23 16.81
C ILE A 752 13.48 -0.83 17.42
N THR A 753 13.78 -2.09 17.13
CA THR A 753 13.29 -3.24 17.90
C THR A 753 14.48 -3.90 18.61
N ALA A 754 14.35 -4.14 19.91
CA ALA A 754 15.26 -4.95 20.69
C ALA A 754 14.52 -6.17 21.22
N GLU A 755 15.04 -7.36 20.96
CA GLU A 755 14.53 -8.62 21.47
C GLU A 755 15.59 -9.27 22.36
N PHE A 756 15.17 -9.68 23.57
CA PHE A 756 16.04 -10.35 24.53
C PHE A 756 15.41 -11.68 24.96
N ASP A 757 16.12 -12.79 24.72
CA ASP A 757 15.72 -14.12 25.19
C ASP A 757 16.01 -14.26 26.66
N ALA A 758 15.04 -13.93 27.50
CA ALA A 758 15.14 -14.00 28.95
C ALA A 758 15.20 -15.46 29.46
N ILE A 759 14.54 -16.37 28.74
CA ILE A 759 14.59 -17.80 28.96
C ILE A 759 14.79 -18.47 27.61
N LYS A 760 15.79 -19.31 27.50
CA LYS A 760 16.04 -20.12 26.30
C LYS A 760 16.48 -21.51 26.71
N THR A 761 15.55 -22.44 26.58
CA THR A 761 15.77 -23.87 26.82
C THR A 761 15.30 -24.67 25.61
N ASP A 762 15.50 -25.96 25.60
CA ASP A 762 15.04 -26.82 24.49
C ASP A 762 13.51 -26.86 24.35
N HIS A 763 12.78 -26.53 25.42
CA HIS A 763 11.30 -26.61 25.51
C HIS A 763 10.61 -25.24 25.64
N TYR A 764 11.27 -24.27 26.25
CA TYR A 764 10.67 -22.97 26.57
C TYR A 764 11.56 -21.83 26.10
N HIS A 765 10.97 -20.87 25.40
CA HIS A 765 11.67 -19.71 24.93
C HIS A 765 10.83 -18.46 25.22
N LEU A 766 11.27 -17.64 26.18
CA LEU A 766 10.64 -16.37 26.51
C LEU A 766 11.50 -15.22 25.98
N THR A 767 10.97 -14.49 25.03
CA THR A 767 11.57 -13.29 24.44
C THR A 767 10.84 -12.06 24.94
N LEU A 768 11.57 -11.12 25.52
CA LEU A 768 11.10 -9.77 25.84
C LEU A 768 11.36 -8.87 24.65
N ILE A 769 10.38 -8.02 24.29
CA ILE A 769 10.41 -7.19 23.10
C ILE A 769 10.23 -5.73 23.54
N LEU A 770 11.17 -4.89 23.15
CA LEU A 770 11.07 -3.44 23.25
C LEU A 770 11.13 -2.86 21.85
N GLU A 771 10.09 -2.13 21.47
CA GLU A 771 10.04 -1.44 20.19
C GLU A 771 9.94 0.06 20.46
N VAL A 772 10.82 0.85 19.85
CA VAL A 772 10.88 2.29 20.00
C VAL A 772 10.77 2.93 18.64
N LEU A 773 9.68 3.64 18.42
CA LEU A 773 9.49 4.43 17.21
C LEU A 773 10.09 5.83 17.41
N ASN A 774 10.71 6.34 16.35
CA ASN A 774 11.31 7.69 16.32
C ASN A 774 12.20 7.99 17.56
N ILE A 775 13.14 7.10 17.87
CA ILE A 775 13.97 7.14 19.10
C ILE A 775 14.68 8.47 19.31
N PHE A 776 15.12 9.14 18.24
CA PHE A 776 15.80 10.44 18.31
C PHE A 776 14.84 11.64 18.34
N ASN A 777 13.54 11.36 18.41
CA ASN A 777 12.51 12.38 18.44
C ASN A 777 12.60 13.34 17.23
N GLY A 778 12.93 12.80 16.02
CA GLY A 778 13.03 13.57 14.79
C GLY A 778 11.68 14.22 14.44
N ASN A 779 11.69 15.44 13.96
CA ASN A 779 10.50 16.18 13.57
C ASN A 779 10.43 16.35 12.05
N MET A 780 9.25 16.13 11.46
CA MET A 780 8.92 16.45 10.08
C MET A 780 7.43 16.72 9.95
N GLN A 781 7.10 17.57 8.98
CA GLN A 781 5.70 17.90 8.69
C GLN A 781 5.02 16.77 7.92
N THR A 782 3.74 16.56 8.19
CA THR A 782 2.94 15.49 7.58
C THR A 782 1.98 15.96 6.50
N GLY A 783 1.63 17.24 6.48
CA GLY A 783 0.65 17.82 5.55
C GLY A 783 0.97 19.26 5.17
N LEU A 784 0.02 19.88 4.48
CA LEU A 784 0.08 21.26 4.01
C LEU A 784 -1.20 21.98 4.39
N ASP A 785 -1.08 23.18 4.97
CA ASP A 785 -2.22 24.07 5.19
C ASP A 785 -2.70 24.64 3.85
N SER A 786 -3.99 24.50 3.58
CA SER A 786 -4.60 24.97 2.34
C SER A 786 -4.81 26.48 2.28
N SER A 787 -4.71 27.20 3.40
CA SER A 787 -4.96 28.63 3.46
C SER A 787 -3.74 29.48 3.11
N ASP A 788 -2.55 29.09 3.62
CA ASP A 788 -1.33 29.89 3.48
C ASP A 788 -0.17 29.16 2.78
N ALA A 789 -0.39 27.90 2.37
CA ALA A 789 0.62 27.05 1.73
C ALA A 789 1.82 26.70 2.64
N THR A 790 1.66 26.79 3.95
CA THR A 790 2.68 26.38 4.92
C THR A 790 2.56 24.90 5.26
N GLY A 791 3.65 24.28 5.64
CA GLY A 791 3.65 22.92 6.13
C GLY A 791 2.96 22.83 7.49
N THR A 792 2.09 21.85 7.66
CA THR A 792 1.30 21.63 8.87
C THR A 792 1.38 20.18 9.34
N GLY A 793 0.88 19.93 10.55
CA GLY A 793 0.95 18.65 11.22
C GLY A 793 2.39 18.22 11.54
N ALA A 794 2.55 17.30 12.44
CA ALA A 794 3.85 16.72 12.78
C ALA A 794 3.75 15.20 12.88
N ILE A 795 4.82 14.51 12.49
CA ILE A 795 4.95 13.09 12.81
C ILE A 795 4.97 12.93 14.33
N HIS A 796 4.44 11.81 14.84
CA HIS A 796 4.54 11.50 16.27
C HIS A 796 5.99 11.57 16.74
N GLY A 797 6.21 12.00 17.99
CA GLY A 797 7.50 11.95 18.64
C GLY A 797 7.91 10.52 18.97
N ARG A 798 8.83 10.36 19.91
CA ARG A 798 9.27 9.05 20.38
C ARG A 798 8.12 8.29 21.04
N GLY A 799 7.92 7.03 20.61
CA GLY A 799 6.89 6.14 21.16
C GLY A 799 7.46 4.78 21.53
N PHE A 800 6.96 4.18 22.58
CA PHE A 800 7.41 2.88 23.09
C PHE A 800 6.30 1.84 23.02
N TYR A 801 6.64 0.65 22.53
CA TYR A 801 5.82 -0.56 22.63
C TYR A 801 6.56 -1.59 23.47
N LEU A 802 5.86 -2.16 24.43
CA LEU A 802 6.36 -3.23 25.28
C LEU A 802 5.71 -4.55 24.91
N GLY A 803 6.51 -5.58 24.75
CA GLY A 803 6.00 -6.88 24.33
C GLY A 803 6.74 -8.05 24.93
N ALA A 804 6.11 -9.21 24.81
CA ALA A 804 6.70 -10.49 25.14
C ALA A 804 6.17 -11.56 24.19
N ARG A 805 7.01 -12.56 23.89
CA ARG A 805 6.66 -13.76 23.12
C ARG A 805 7.18 -14.96 23.89
N MET A 806 6.29 -15.93 24.10
CA MET A 806 6.64 -17.22 24.69
C MET A 806 6.37 -18.32 23.66
N THR A 807 7.36 -19.17 23.42
CA THR A 807 7.26 -20.35 22.55
C THR A 807 7.61 -21.58 23.35
N PHE A 808 6.85 -22.68 23.15
CA PHE A 808 7.04 -23.96 23.84
C PHE A 808 6.57 -25.15 23.01
#